data_7381f3764f3067f7526afdbadac8ece8
#
_entry.id   7381f3764f3067f7526afdbadac8ece8
#
_cell.length_a   1.000
_cell.length_b   1.000
_cell.length_c   1.000
_cell.angle_alpha   90.00
_cell.angle_beta   90.00
_cell.angle_gamma   90.00
#
_symmetry.space_group_name_H-M   'P 1'
#
loop_
_entity.id
_entity.type
_entity.pdbx_description
1 polymer ?
#
loop_
_entity_poly.entity_id
_entity_poly.type
_entity_poly.pdbx_seq_one_letter_code
_entity_poly.pdbx_strand_id
1 'polypeptide(L)'
;MIQLSSAGKHFGSKTLFEGLNWVVNDGDRVGLVGGNGTGKSTLLKVLAGMETLDDGSFFASKGATTGYLPQDGMSLSGRTVMEECLSVFGHLLEIEKEMETLTHLMAETDPKSEEYQKITERYHRIETEFQHQDGYALEAQAGEVLGGLGFSREDANRRAEEFSGGWQMRLGLAKLLLTKPHLLLLDEPTNHLDLEARNWLEQYLQEYPFAFVVVSHDRYFLDIAVNRILEIWNKRTFFYTGNYDRYLTQKAERRAQLEAAFKNQQDRIHHLETFINRFRYQATKAKQVQSRIKELDKIERIELPDDEKTIHFSFPQPPSSGRMVAEFRNVAKSYGEKQVFQGVNFVINRGDRIALVGVNGAGKSTLIKLLAGAEIVTRGEFRLGHNVEVDYFAQDQYKALDPSARLIDDLASVAPTAVSDQTRLRTLLGCFLFSDDDVFKRIGVLSGGERNRYAMARMLLQPPNFLLLDEPTNHLDLQAKDVLLEALQKFTGTVVFVSHDRYFIDKLATRVFQIEGGGLYDYPGNYEDFLWQKERRESGEPFSRDELQPGQVAQGAGKREEPEAPTKKLNPILLRKMRKRREELEEEIARCEAEIAANELELANFKSAQESIRVAALIHDHRTRLKDMMKDWEQIELTLQEPSHSEESENSFD
;
A
#
# COMPACT_ATOMS: atom_id res chain seq x y z
N MET A 1 26.92 3.99 -9.60
CA MET A 1 27.13 3.05 -8.48
C MET A 1 27.33 3.82 -7.18
N ILE A 2 26.57 3.51 -6.14
CA ILE A 2 26.69 4.08 -4.79
C ILE A 2 26.90 2.91 -3.81
N GLN A 3 27.84 3.06 -2.87
CA GLN A 3 28.17 2.02 -1.91
C GLN A 3 28.18 2.56 -0.48
N LEU A 4 27.54 1.84 0.41
CA LEU A 4 27.61 1.97 1.87
C LEU A 4 28.37 0.77 2.44
N SER A 5 29.33 1.03 3.31
CA SER A 5 30.11 -0.03 3.98
C SER A 5 30.07 0.16 5.47
N SER A 6 29.52 -0.85 6.20
CA SER A 6 29.33 -0.86 7.65
C SER A 6 28.66 0.43 8.16
N ALA A 7 27.73 0.96 7.38
CA ALA A 7 27.10 2.26 7.66
C ALA A 7 26.21 2.19 8.89
N GLY A 8 26.35 3.20 9.75
CA GLY A 8 25.53 3.38 10.95
C GLY A 8 25.11 4.82 11.14
N LYS A 9 23.91 5.02 11.71
CA LYS A 9 23.37 6.33 12.04
C LYS A 9 22.63 6.32 13.37
N HIS A 10 22.93 7.33 14.19
CA HIS A 10 22.29 7.51 15.49
C HIS A 10 22.01 8.98 15.77
N PHE A 11 20.97 9.26 16.56
CA PHE A 11 20.65 10.59 17.06
C PHE A 11 20.66 10.55 18.60
N GLY A 12 21.70 11.10 19.20
CA GLY A 12 21.93 11.00 20.64
C GLY A 12 22.04 9.54 21.09
N SER A 13 21.15 9.08 21.94
CA SER A 13 21.12 7.69 22.43
C SER A 13 20.32 6.74 21.51
N LYS A 14 19.59 7.26 20.52
CA LYS A 14 18.74 6.47 19.63
C LYS A 14 19.51 6.04 18.39
N THR A 15 19.86 4.75 18.29
CA THR A 15 20.40 4.16 17.08
C THR A 15 19.25 3.89 16.09
N LEU A 16 19.38 4.35 14.85
CA LEU A 16 18.43 4.10 13.78
C LEU A 16 18.76 2.81 13.03
N PHE A 17 19.99 2.70 12.56
CA PHE A 17 20.51 1.48 11.93
C PHE A 17 22.01 1.40 12.11
N GLU A 18 22.54 0.17 12.05
CA GLU A 18 23.97 -0.11 12.21
C GLU A 18 24.41 -1.24 11.26
N GLY A 19 25.68 -1.18 10.84
CA GLY A 19 26.32 -2.25 10.08
C GLY A 19 25.74 -2.46 8.67
N LEU A 20 25.09 -1.44 8.07
CA LEU A 20 24.53 -1.55 6.73
C LEU A 20 25.65 -1.65 5.68
N ASN A 21 25.65 -2.76 4.94
CA ASN A 21 26.46 -2.95 3.74
C ASN A 21 25.53 -3.01 2.52
N TRP A 22 25.63 -2.03 1.66
CA TRP A 22 24.72 -1.93 0.52
C TRP A 22 25.43 -1.33 -0.70
N VAL A 23 25.24 -1.97 -1.85
CA VAL A 23 25.64 -1.45 -3.15
C VAL A 23 24.40 -1.24 -3.99
N VAL A 24 24.18 0.00 -4.42
CA VAL A 24 23.13 0.35 -5.37
C VAL A 24 23.74 0.32 -6.76
N ASN A 25 23.27 -0.60 -7.59
CA ASN A 25 23.67 -0.74 -8.98
C ASN A 25 22.70 0.01 -9.90
N ASP A 26 23.16 0.25 -11.14
CA ASP A 26 22.30 0.83 -12.16
C ASP A 26 21.12 -0.11 -12.46
N GLY A 27 19.91 0.47 -12.52
CA GLY A 27 18.67 -0.29 -12.72
C GLY A 27 18.11 -1.00 -11.47
N ASP A 28 18.74 -0.87 -10.30
CA ASP A 28 18.16 -1.38 -9.03
C ASP A 28 16.88 -0.60 -8.69
N ARG A 29 15.80 -1.35 -8.40
CA ARG A 29 14.48 -0.81 -8.01
C ARG A 29 14.16 -1.29 -6.60
N VAL A 30 14.44 -0.44 -5.61
CA VAL A 30 14.45 -0.85 -4.20
C VAL A 30 13.33 -0.16 -3.43
N GLY A 31 12.48 -0.96 -2.78
CA GLY A 31 11.53 -0.49 -1.78
C GLY A 31 12.16 -0.48 -0.38
N LEU A 32 12.14 0.66 0.30
CA LEU A 32 12.63 0.79 1.66
C LEU A 32 11.46 0.73 2.64
N VAL A 33 11.40 -0.33 3.45
CA VAL A 33 10.29 -0.60 4.38
C VAL A 33 10.77 -0.64 5.83
N GLY A 34 9.84 -0.42 6.76
CA GLY A 34 10.11 -0.43 8.20
C GLY A 34 9.11 0.44 8.95
N GLY A 35 9.02 0.30 10.26
CA GLY A 35 8.14 1.09 11.13
C GLY A 35 8.45 2.60 11.07
N ASN A 36 7.54 3.42 11.59
CA ASN A 36 7.78 4.86 11.67
C ASN A 36 8.92 5.16 12.66
N GLY A 37 9.81 6.09 12.27
CA GLY A 37 10.96 6.49 13.09
C GLY A 37 12.13 5.48 13.12
N THR A 38 12.15 4.47 12.23
CA THR A 38 13.27 3.51 12.08
C THR A 38 14.45 4.08 11.28
N GLY A 39 14.30 5.26 10.66
CA GLY A 39 15.40 5.91 9.93
C GLY A 39 15.31 5.81 8.41
N LYS A 40 14.15 5.44 7.82
CA LYS A 40 13.96 5.37 6.37
C LYS A 40 14.32 6.67 5.66
N SER A 41 13.69 7.79 6.03
CA SER A 41 13.96 9.11 5.46
C SER A 41 15.40 9.58 5.73
N THR A 42 15.97 9.21 6.87
CA THR A 42 17.38 9.50 7.20
C THR A 42 18.33 8.76 6.27
N LEU A 43 18.05 7.49 5.97
CA LEU A 43 18.85 6.70 5.01
C LEU A 43 18.76 7.30 3.61
N LEU A 44 17.57 7.75 3.17
CA LEU A 44 17.44 8.46 1.90
C LEU A 44 18.25 9.76 1.88
N LYS A 45 18.25 10.55 2.96
CA LYS A 45 19.06 11.77 3.09
C LYS A 45 20.56 11.47 3.07
N VAL A 46 21.01 10.37 3.66
CA VAL A 46 22.41 9.91 3.58
C VAL A 46 22.77 9.57 2.13
N LEU A 47 21.93 8.84 1.41
CA LEU A 47 22.14 8.51 -0.01
C LEU A 47 22.11 9.76 -0.90
N ALA A 48 21.34 10.78 -0.53
CA ALA A 48 21.30 12.09 -1.18
C ALA A 48 22.52 12.98 -0.86
N GLY A 49 23.36 12.57 0.09
CA GLY A 49 24.48 13.39 0.58
C GLY A 49 24.07 14.59 1.44
N MET A 50 22.81 14.61 1.92
CA MET A 50 22.27 15.68 2.79
C MET A 50 22.54 15.41 4.27
N GLU A 51 22.81 14.15 4.64
CA GLU A 51 23.15 13.72 5.98
C GLU A 51 24.45 12.90 5.97
N THR A 52 25.21 13.00 7.06
CA THR A 52 26.45 12.24 7.24
C THR A 52 26.19 10.96 8.02
N LEU A 53 26.97 9.93 7.75
CA LEU A 53 27.04 8.73 8.58
C LEU A 53 27.78 9.03 9.88
N ASP A 54 27.40 8.32 10.94
CA ASP A 54 28.15 8.36 12.21
C ASP A 54 29.20 7.23 12.24
N ASP A 55 28.88 6.08 11.61
CA ASP A 55 29.78 4.95 11.45
C ASP A 55 29.82 4.49 9.98
N GLY A 56 30.99 3.90 9.59
CA GLY A 56 31.18 3.35 8.26
C GLY A 56 31.59 4.37 7.21
N SER A 57 31.35 4.05 5.94
CA SER A 57 31.75 4.91 4.81
C SER A 57 30.70 4.90 3.69
N PHE A 58 30.61 6.05 3.03
CA PHE A 58 29.79 6.30 1.84
C PHE A 58 30.68 6.59 0.66
N PHE A 59 30.44 5.92 -0.45
CA PHE A 59 31.15 6.14 -1.70
C PHE A 59 30.14 6.30 -2.85
N ALA A 60 30.32 7.33 -3.66
CA ALA A 60 29.59 7.53 -4.90
C ALA A 60 30.56 7.61 -6.07
N SER A 61 30.27 6.93 -7.19
CA SER A 61 31.08 7.02 -8.39
C SER A 61 31.06 8.43 -8.96
N LYS A 62 32.20 8.84 -9.52
CA LYS A 62 32.37 10.18 -10.13
C LYS A 62 31.38 10.37 -11.28
N GLY A 63 30.58 11.44 -11.19
CA GLY A 63 29.53 11.75 -12.19
C GLY A 63 28.16 11.15 -11.91
N ALA A 64 28.00 10.33 -10.85
CA ALA A 64 26.66 9.88 -10.43
C ALA A 64 25.84 11.07 -9.89
N THR A 65 24.68 11.31 -10.50
CA THR A 65 23.72 12.32 -10.03
C THR A 65 22.66 11.67 -9.16
N THR A 66 22.33 12.32 -8.05
CA THR A 66 21.29 11.85 -7.12
C THR A 66 20.20 12.90 -7.02
N GLY A 67 18.96 12.48 -7.11
CA GLY A 67 17.80 13.34 -6.92
C GLY A 67 16.95 12.85 -5.76
N TYR A 68 16.53 13.75 -4.88
CA TYR A 68 15.76 13.42 -3.68
C TYR A 68 14.47 14.23 -3.60
N LEU A 69 13.34 13.52 -3.42
CA LEU A 69 12.05 14.10 -3.10
C LEU A 69 11.81 13.96 -1.60
N PRO A 70 11.79 15.07 -0.83
CA PRO A 70 11.50 15.04 0.60
C PRO A 70 10.02 14.81 0.86
N GLN A 71 9.68 14.29 2.06
CA GLN A 71 8.31 14.15 2.52
C GLN A 71 7.64 15.50 2.81
N ASP A 72 8.40 16.48 3.30
CA ASP A 72 7.92 17.82 3.64
C ASP A 72 7.96 18.73 2.40
N GLY A 73 6.97 19.62 2.33
CA GLY A 73 6.71 20.45 1.15
C GLY A 73 7.91 21.27 0.67
N MET A 74 8.01 21.44 -0.65
CA MET A 74 8.86 22.43 -1.29
C MET A 74 8.10 23.74 -1.40
N SER A 75 8.71 24.85 -1.01
CA SER A 75 8.18 26.18 -1.31
C SER A 75 8.68 26.65 -2.68
N LEU A 76 7.79 26.69 -3.65
CA LEU A 76 8.04 27.17 -5.00
C LEU A 76 7.38 28.54 -5.16
N SER A 77 8.09 29.52 -5.68
CA SER A 77 7.55 30.87 -5.83
C SER A 77 8.18 31.61 -7.02
N GLY A 78 7.37 32.48 -7.62
CA GLY A 78 7.81 33.44 -8.62
C GLY A 78 7.78 33.01 -10.08
N ARG A 79 7.46 31.71 -10.36
CA ARG A 79 7.40 31.15 -11.72
C ARG A 79 6.06 30.44 -11.97
N THR A 80 5.70 30.29 -13.25
CA THR A 80 4.59 29.43 -13.64
C THR A 80 4.97 27.95 -13.48
N VAL A 81 3.97 27.06 -13.48
CA VAL A 81 4.20 25.62 -13.38
C VAL A 81 5.11 25.11 -14.50
N MET A 82 4.91 25.57 -15.75
CA MET A 82 5.75 25.19 -16.89
C MET A 82 7.17 25.73 -16.76
N GLU A 83 7.32 27.02 -16.43
CA GLU A 83 8.65 27.64 -16.23
C GLU A 83 9.42 26.95 -15.09
N GLU A 84 8.73 26.52 -14.04
CA GLU A 84 9.37 25.83 -12.93
C GLU A 84 9.84 24.43 -13.35
N CYS A 85 9.09 23.70 -14.17
CA CYS A 85 9.52 22.44 -14.76
C CYS A 85 10.70 22.62 -15.71
N LEU A 86 10.63 23.61 -16.61
CA LEU A 86 11.70 23.87 -17.56
C LEU A 86 12.99 24.38 -16.90
N SER A 87 12.88 24.95 -15.69
CA SER A 87 14.06 25.44 -14.94
C SER A 87 15.13 24.38 -14.65
N VAL A 88 14.78 23.09 -14.70
CA VAL A 88 15.75 21.99 -14.52
C VAL A 88 16.71 21.86 -15.71
N PHE A 89 16.31 22.37 -16.88
CA PHE A 89 17.08 22.39 -18.12
C PHE A 89 17.84 23.71 -18.34
N GLY A 90 18.26 24.38 -17.26
CA GLY A 90 18.84 25.72 -17.31
C GLY A 90 19.90 25.90 -18.39
N HIS A 91 20.82 24.93 -18.58
CA HIS A 91 21.83 24.97 -19.64
C HIS A 91 21.20 24.98 -21.04
N LEU A 92 20.20 24.15 -21.32
CA LEU A 92 19.52 24.10 -22.61
C LEU A 92 18.75 25.39 -22.90
N LEU A 93 18.12 25.98 -21.86
CA LEU A 93 17.43 27.27 -21.97
C LEU A 93 18.41 28.42 -22.23
N GLU A 94 19.65 28.34 -21.70
CA GLU A 94 20.71 29.30 -22.05
C GLU A 94 21.15 29.16 -23.49
N ILE A 95 21.32 27.92 -24.00
CA ILE A 95 21.61 27.62 -25.40
C ILE A 95 20.49 28.18 -26.30
N GLU A 96 19.25 27.95 -25.97
CA GLU A 96 18.10 28.44 -26.72
C GLU A 96 18.13 29.98 -26.85
N LYS A 97 18.35 30.70 -25.75
CA LYS A 97 18.50 32.16 -25.74
C LYS A 97 19.71 32.63 -26.57
N GLU A 98 20.82 31.88 -26.48
CA GLU A 98 22.00 32.19 -27.32
C GLU A 98 21.67 31.99 -28.80
N MET A 99 20.94 30.93 -29.17
CA MET A 99 20.47 30.68 -30.54
C MET A 99 19.58 31.80 -31.04
N GLU A 100 18.63 32.28 -30.24
CA GLU A 100 17.78 33.43 -30.59
C GLU A 100 18.60 34.68 -30.80
N THR A 101 19.55 34.98 -29.91
CA THR A 101 20.43 36.13 -30.01
C THR A 101 21.28 36.09 -31.27
N LEU A 102 21.87 34.92 -31.58
CA LEU A 102 22.66 34.73 -32.79
C LEU A 102 21.80 34.85 -34.07
N THR A 103 20.54 34.37 -34.02
CA THR A 103 19.59 34.52 -35.12
C THR A 103 19.31 36.00 -35.41
N HIS A 104 19.08 36.81 -34.37
CA HIS A 104 18.93 38.27 -34.52
C HIS A 104 20.16 38.92 -35.08
N LEU A 105 21.37 38.58 -34.57
CA LEU A 105 22.65 39.10 -35.09
C LEU A 105 22.89 38.71 -36.56
N MET A 106 22.53 37.48 -36.96
CA MET A 106 22.59 37.05 -38.37
C MET A 106 21.68 37.86 -39.28
N ALA A 107 20.51 38.29 -38.79
CA ALA A 107 19.57 39.11 -39.55
C ALA A 107 20.08 40.55 -39.74
N GLU A 108 20.91 41.08 -38.83
CA GLU A 108 21.45 42.44 -38.86
C GLU A 108 22.83 42.53 -39.53
N THR A 109 23.53 41.39 -39.72
CA THR A 109 24.92 41.37 -40.25
C THR A 109 24.96 41.06 -41.75
N ASP A 110 25.87 41.69 -42.50
CA ASP A 110 26.05 41.42 -43.93
C ASP A 110 26.45 39.95 -44.18
N PRO A 111 25.68 39.17 -44.97
CA PRO A 111 25.95 37.75 -45.24
C PRO A 111 27.32 37.45 -45.85
N LYS A 112 28.00 38.46 -46.38
CA LYS A 112 29.35 38.33 -46.99
C LYS A 112 30.49 38.68 -46.02
N SER A 113 30.18 39.10 -44.80
CA SER A 113 31.17 39.47 -43.80
C SER A 113 31.80 38.27 -43.11
N GLU A 114 33.04 38.42 -42.68
CA GLU A 114 33.73 37.39 -41.85
C GLU A 114 33.04 37.20 -40.49
N GLU A 115 32.37 38.24 -40.02
CA GLU A 115 31.59 38.24 -38.79
C GLU A 115 30.34 37.33 -38.90
N TYR A 116 29.63 37.41 -40.01
CA TYR A 116 28.50 36.52 -40.34
C TYR A 116 28.91 35.03 -40.33
N GLN A 117 30.09 34.71 -40.89
CA GLN A 117 30.62 33.34 -40.89
C GLN A 117 30.86 32.83 -39.45
N LYS A 118 31.47 33.64 -38.59
CA LYS A 118 31.72 33.27 -37.18
C LYS A 118 30.42 33.08 -36.40
N ILE A 119 29.42 33.92 -36.61
CA ILE A 119 28.11 33.78 -35.99
C ILE A 119 27.45 32.48 -36.45
N THR A 120 27.47 32.18 -37.74
CA THR A 120 26.90 30.96 -38.32
C THR A 120 27.59 29.69 -37.79
N GLU A 121 28.91 29.67 -37.69
CA GLU A 121 29.63 28.53 -37.11
C GLU A 121 29.30 28.32 -35.64
N ARG A 122 29.13 29.41 -34.88
CA ARG A 122 28.72 29.31 -33.47
C ARG A 122 27.29 28.78 -33.34
N TYR A 123 26.36 29.30 -34.16
CA TYR A 123 24.98 28.85 -34.21
C TYR A 123 24.88 27.34 -34.50
N HIS A 124 25.53 26.85 -35.54
CA HIS A 124 25.50 25.44 -35.91
C HIS A 124 26.07 24.53 -34.81
N ARG A 125 27.08 24.99 -34.08
CA ARG A 125 27.64 24.20 -32.96
C ARG A 125 26.64 24.05 -31.83
N ILE A 126 26.03 25.14 -31.38
CA ILE A 126 25.08 25.11 -30.28
C ILE A 126 23.76 24.47 -30.70
N GLU A 127 23.33 24.65 -31.97
CA GLU A 127 22.16 23.95 -32.53
C GLU A 127 22.37 22.42 -32.51
N THR A 128 23.54 21.95 -32.91
CA THR A 128 23.89 20.53 -32.87
C THR A 128 23.86 20.01 -31.42
N GLU A 129 24.41 20.77 -30.49
CA GLU A 129 24.36 20.43 -29.05
C GLU A 129 22.93 20.39 -28.53
N PHE A 130 22.10 21.37 -28.88
CA PHE A 130 20.67 21.45 -28.50
C PHE A 130 19.85 20.28 -29.05
N GLN A 131 20.11 19.91 -30.33
CA GLN A 131 19.46 18.72 -30.94
C GLN A 131 19.90 17.42 -30.28
N HIS A 132 21.18 17.25 -29.97
CA HIS A 132 21.67 16.03 -29.31
C HIS A 132 21.13 15.83 -27.92
N GLN A 133 20.71 16.88 -27.24
CA GLN A 133 20.10 16.85 -25.90
C GLN A 133 18.56 16.95 -25.94
N ASP A 134 17.95 16.65 -27.09
CA ASP A 134 16.48 16.71 -27.28
C ASP A 134 15.85 18.07 -26.91
N GLY A 135 16.60 19.19 -27.11
CA GLY A 135 16.16 20.52 -26.70
C GLY A 135 14.81 20.96 -27.26
N TYR A 136 14.47 20.55 -28.48
CA TYR A 136 13.16 20.86 -29.09
C TYR A 136 11.98 20.10 -28.49
N ALA A 137 12.23 19.06 -27.67
CA ALA A 137 11.20 18.24 -27.03
C ALA A 137 10.93 18.63 -25.57
N LEU A 138 11.64 19.62 -25.01
CA LEU A 138 11.57 19.96 -23.57
C LEU A 138 10.17 20.30 -23.09
N GLU A 139 9.46 21.15 -23.83
CA GLU A 139 8.08 21.52 -23.48
C GLU A 139 7.11 20.32 -23.57
N ALA A 140 7.29 19.47 -24.58
CA ALA A 140 6.48 18.27 -24.75
C ALA A 140 6.72 17.26 -23.61
N GLN A 141 7.99 17.02 -23.25
CA GLN A 141 8.35 16.17 -22.12
C GLN A 141 7.80 16.72 -20.78
N ALA A 142 7.97 18.03 -20.56
CA ALA A 142 7.40 18.68 -19.37
C ALA A 142 5.88 18.57 -19.34
N GLY A 143 5.22 18.79 -20.47
CA GLY A 143 3.75 18.64 -20.61
C GLY A 143 3.25 17.21 -20.36
N GLU A 144 3.99 16.20 -20.83
CA GLU A 144 3.66 14.80 -20.59
C GLU A 144 3.77 14.44 -19.10
N VAL A 145 4.86 14.82 -18.44
CA VAL A 145 5.08 14.55 -17.00
C VAL A 145 4.04 15.31 -16.16
N LEU A 146 3.79 16.59 -16.48
CA LEU A 146 2.77 17.38 -15.79
C LEU A 146 1.38 16.78 -15.96
N GLY A 147 1.01 16.38 -17.18
CA GLY A 147 -0.28 15.75 -17.48
C GLY A 147 -0.43 14.43 -16.72
N GLY A 148 0.59 13.59 -16.70
CA GLY A 148 0.63 12.34 -15.93
C GLY A 148 0.45 12.54 -14.42
N LEU A 149 0.95 13.64 -13.87
CA LEU A 149 0.77 14.02 -12.47
C LEU A 149 -0.53 14.79 -12.20
N GLY A 150 -1.40 14.93 -13.21
CA GLY A 150 -2.75 15.47 -13.08
C GLY A 150 -2.88 16.97 -13.28
N PHE A 151 -1.84 17.68 -13.77
CA PHE A 151 -1.94 19.10 -14.14
C PHE A 151 -2.67 19.23 -15.49
N SER A 152 -3.62 20.14 -15.56
CA SER A 152 -4.26 20.50 -16.81
C SER A 152 -3.38 21.42 -17.66
N ARG A 153 -3.70 21.55 -18.96
CA ARG A 153 -2.99 22.50 -19.83
C ARG A 153 -3.14 23.96 -19.37
N GLU A 154 -4.25 24.29 -18.74
CA GLU A 154 -4.50 25.62 -18.18
C GLU A 154 -3.63 25.89 -16.95
N ASP A 155 -3.37 24.86 -16.13
CA ASP A 155 -2.53 24.96 -14.93
C ASP A 155 -1.07 25.26 -15.27
N ALA A 156 -0.59 24.88 -16.46
CA ALA A 156 0.79 25.11 -16.91
C ALA A 156 1.20 26.59 -16.85
N ASN A 157 0.27 27.50 -17.11
CA ASN A 157 0.50 28.96 -17.15
C ASN A 157 0.21 29.65 -15.81
N ARG A 158 -0.30 28.92 -14.80
CA ARG A 158 -0.58 29.47 -13.47
C ARG A 158 0.69 29.48 -12.62
N ARG A 159 0.76 30.38 -11.63
CA ARG A 159 1.90 30.48 -10.73
C ARG A 159 1.91 29.28 -9.77
N ALA A 160 3.11 28.72 -9.53
CA ALA A 160 3.29 27.57 -8.65
C ALA A 160 2.79 27.85 -7.21
N GLU A 161 2.91 29.09 -6.72
CA GLU A 161 2.47 29.54 -5.40
C GLU A 161 0.93 29.57 -5.20
N GLU A 162 0.16 29.56 -6.28
CA GLU A 162 -1.32 29.51 -6.20
C GLU A 162 -1.85 28.11 -5.85
N PHE A 163 -0.98 27.12 -5.93
CA PHE A 163 -1.34 25.73 -5.69
C PHE A 163 -1.16 25.34 -4.23
N SER A 164 -1.97 24.40 -3.75
CA SER A 164 -1.82 23.83 -2.42
C SER A 164 -0.48 23.09 -2.27
N GLY A 165 -0.03 22.87 -1.03
CA GLY A 165 1.22 22.14 -0.74
C GLY A 165 1.33 20.79 -1.44
N GLY A 166 0.23 20.04 -1.53
CA GLY A 166 0.21 18.76 -2.24
C GLY A 166 0.45 18.89 -3.76
N TRP A 167 -0.06 19.95 -4.37
CA TRP A 167 0.22 20.24 -5.79
C TRP A 167 1.64 20.74 -6.02
N GLN A 168 2.19 21.53 -5.08
CA GLN A 168 3.60 21.94 -5.12
C GLN A 168 4.54 20.72 -4.98
N MET A 169 4.16 19.72 -4.17
CA MET A 169 4.89 18.44 -4.08
C MET A 169 4.85 17.67 -5.41
N ARG A 170 3.69 17.63 -6.10
CA ARG A 170 3.60 17.04 -7.45
C ARG A 170 4.51 17.77 -8.45
N LEU A 171 4.56 19.10 -8.37
CA LEU A 171 5.46 19.90 -9.21
C LEU A 171 6.94 19.61 -8.91
N GLY A 172 7.30 19.46 -7.62
CA GLY A 172 8.64 19.02 -7.22
C GLY A 172 8.99 17.63 -7.74
N LEU A 173 8.02 16.70 -7.70
CA LEU A 173 8.18 15.38 -8.30
C LEU A 173 8.36 15.47 -9.82
N ALA A 174 7.57 16.29 -10.52
CA ALA A 174 7.71 16.51 -11.97
C ALA A 174 9.13 16.98 -12.32
N LYS A 175 9.65 17.99 -11.62
CA LYS A 175 11.03 18.49 -11.78
C LYS A 175 12.06 17.39 -11.62
N LEU A 176 11.89 16.57 -10.58
CA LEU A 176 12.81 15.49 -10.28
C LEU A 176 12.79 14.39 -11.35
N LEU A 177 11.61 14.02 -11.83
CA LEU A 177 11.46 13.03 -12.91
C LEU A 177 12.07 13.53 -14.23
N LEU A 178 11.93 14.82 -14.54
CA LEU A 178 12.52 15.44 -15.74
C LEU A 178 14.04 15.47 -15.71
N THR A 179 14.66 15.61 -14.53
CA THR A 179 16.14 15.59 -14.40
C THR A 179 16.76 14.21 -14.66
N LYS A 180 15.97 13.13 -14.58
CA LYS A 180 16.38 11.73 -14.76
C LYS A 180 17.73 11.40 -14.08
N PRO A 181 17.87 11.60 -12.74
CA PRO A 181 19.12 11.32 -12.04
C PRO A 181 19.48 9.83 -12.07
N HIS A 182 20.78 9.50 -11.97
CA HIS A 182 21.26 8.11 -11.90
C HIS A 182 20.77 7.35 -10.67
N LEU A 183 20.48 8.06 -9.59
CA LEU A 183 19.77 7.52 -8.42
C LEU A 183 18.63 8.45 -8.03
N LEU A 184 17.42 7.95 -8.18
CA LEU A 184 16.19 8.64 -7.79
C LEU A 184 15.77 8.17 -6.40
N LEU A 185 15.61 9.10 -5.46
CA LEU A 185 15.22 8.85 -4.07
C LEU A 185 13.86 9.48 -3.79
N LEU A 186 12.86 8.65 -3.50
CA LEU A 186 11.48 9.08 -3.32
C LEU A 186 11.01 8.75 -1.90
N ASP A 187 10.66 9.78 -1.12
CA ASP A 187 10.11 9.63 0.24
C ASP A 187 8.60 9.88 0.22
N GLU A 188 7.81 8.79 0.28
CA GLU A 188 6.35 8.78 0.23
C GLU A 188 5.74 9.54 -0.97
N PRO A 189 6.17 9.27 -2.21
CA PRO A 189 5.72 10.02 -3.39
C PRO A 189 4.22 9.88 -3.67
N THR A 190 3.58 8.84 -3.15
CA THR A 190 2.16 8.51 -3.38
C THR A 190 1.19 9.28 -2.51
N ASN A 191 1.64 9.96 -1.44
CA ASN A 191 0.75 10.59 -0.44
C ASN A 191 -0.14 11.72 -0.98
N HIS A 192 0.31 12.41 -2.04
CA HIS A 192 -0.41 13.55 -2.62
C HIS A 192 -0.98 13.27 -4.02
N LEU A 193 -0.88 12.01 -4.48
CA LEU A 193 -1.34 11.59 -5.79
C LEU A 193 -2.72 10.94 -5.68
N ASP A 194 -3.61 11.28 -6.61
CA ASP A 194 -4.83 10.52 -6.85
C ASP A 194 -4.53 9.20 -7.58
N LEU A 195 -5.54 8.36 -7.75
CA LEU A 195 -5.36 7.03 -8.33
C LEU A 195 -4.80 7.08 -9.76
N GLU A 196 -5.20 8.07 -10.56
CA GLU A 196 -4.74 8.21 -11.95
C GLU A 196 -3.26 8.62 -12.01
N ALA A 197 -2.86 9.63 -11.23
CA ALA A 197 -1.48 10.06 -11.14
C ALA A 197 -0.55 8.97 -10.54
N ARG A 198 -1.07 8.14 -9.61
CA ARG A 198 -0.32 6.96 -9.09
C ARG A 198 -0.09 5.92 -10.18
N ASN A 199 -1.13 5.57 -10.96
CA ASN A 199 -1.01 4.64 -12.08
C ASN A 199 0.04 5.10 -13.08
N TRP A 200 0.01 6.39 -13.42
CA TRP A 200 0.98 6.97 -14.32
C TRP A 200 2.42 6.92 -13.73
N LEU A 201 2.58 7.26 -12.45
CA LEU A 201 3.90 7.20 -11.80
C LEU A 201 4.45 5.76 -11.77
N GLU A 202 3.59 4.77 -11.53
CA GLU A 202 3.97 3.35 -11.57
C GLU A 202 4.52 2.96 -12.94
N GLN A 203 3.81 3.32 -14.01
CA GLN A 203 4.25 3.05 -15.38
C GLN A 203 5.57 3.77 -15.69
N TYR A 204 5.68 5.04 -15.32
CA TYR A 204 6.91 5.82 -15.51
C TYR A 204 8.11 5.19 -14.79
N LEU A 205 7.95 4.72 -13.54
CA LEU A 205 9.02 4.08 -12.78
C LEU A 205 9.37 2.69 -13.30
N GLN A 206 8.44 1.97 -13.91
CA GLN A 206 8.75 0.70 -14.59
C GLN A 206 9.65 0.90 -15.81
N GLU A 207 9.53 2.02 -16.50
CA GLU A 207 10.34 2.38 -17.67
C GLU A 207 11.57 3.20 -17.30
N TYR A 208 11.73 3.58 -16.01
CA TYR A 208 12.84 4.42 -15.57
C TYR A 208 14.19 3.74 -15.84
N PRO A 209 15.12 4.41 -16.58
CA PRO A 209 16.34 3.77 -17.08
C PRO A 209 17.40 3.53 -16.00
N PHE A 210 17.34 4.26 -14.88
CA PHE A 210 18.35 4.23 -13.83
C PHE A 210 17.81 3.60 -12.53
N ALA A 211 18.63 3.64 -11.47
CA ALA A 211 18.22 3.11 -10.17
C ALA A 211 17.27 4.06 -9.43
N PHE A 212 16.37 3.47 -8.64
CA PHE A 212 15.61 4.24 -7.67
C PHE A 212 15.43 3.51 -6.33
N VAL A 213 15.30 4.31 -5.28
CA VAL A 213 14.91 3.85 -3.95
C VAL A 213 13.67 4.61 -3.52
N VAL A 214 12.63 3.87 -3.14
CA VAL A 214 11.35 4.45 -2.74
C VAL A 214 10.94 3.99 -1.35
N VAL A 215 10.54 4.94 -0.51
CA VAL A 215 9.78 4.69 0.70
C VAL A 215 8.32 4.87 0.35
N SER A 216 7.49 3.87 0.59
CA SER A 216 6.05 3.99 0.42
C SER A 216 5.29 3.11 1.41
N HIS A 217 4.13 3.58 1.83
CA HIS A 217 3.14 2.84 2.60
C HIS A 217 1.97 2.35 1.72
N ASP A 218 2.17 2.30 0.40
CA ASP A 218 1.26 1.71 -0.57
C ASP A 218 1.80 0.35 -1.03
N ARG A 219 1.14 -0.73 -0.59
CA ARG A 219 1.55 -2.12 -0.92
C ARG A 219 1.50 -2.41 -2.39
N TYR A 220 0.42 -1.96 -3.04
CA TYR A 220 0.20 -2.20 -4.46
C TYR A 220 1.28 -1.51 -5.30
N PHE A 221 1.60 -0.26 -4.94
CA PHE A 221 2.69 0.48 -5.56
C PHE A 221 4.03 -0.24 -5.40
N LEU A 222 4.37 -0.69 -4.18
CA LEU A 222 5.62 -1.42 -3.94
C LEU A 222 5.65 -2.74 -4.71
N ASP A 223 4.51 -3.44 -4.82
CA ASP A 223 4.46 -4.73 -5.51
C ASP A 223 4.75 -4.61 -7.01
N ILE A 224 4.30 -3.51 -7.63
CA ILE A 224 4.48 -3.24 -9.06
C ILE A 224 5.82 -2.57 -9.37
N ALA A 225 6.23 -1.58 -8.57
CA ALA A 225 7.35 -0.70 -8.90
C ALA A 225 8.72 -1.29 -8.55
N VAL A 226 8.82 -2.17 -7.52
CA VAL A 226 10.12 -2.60 -7.02
C VAL A 226 10.40 -4.08 -7.27
N ASN A 227 11.69 -4.44 -7.36
CA ASN A 227 12.16 -5.80 -7.51
C ASN A 227 13.05 -6.28 -6.34
N ARG A 228 13.32 -5.40 -5.39
CA ARG A 228 14.07 -5.67 -4.15
C ARG A 228 13.47 -4.87 -3.02
N ILE A 229 13.49 -5.44 -1.81
CA ILE A 229 13.06 -4.74 -0.59
C ILE A 229 14.23 -4.68 0.37
N LEU A 230 14.46 -3.49 0.94
CA LEU A 230 15.35 -3.25 2.07
C LEU A 230 14.49 -2.95 3.30
N GLU A 231 14.50 -3.85 4.27
CA GLU A 231 13.80 -3.66 5.54
C GLU A 231 14.76 -3.13 6.61
N ILE A 232 14.36 -2.03 7.26
CA ILE A 232 15.00 -1.57 8.51
C ILE A 232 14.16 -2.06 9.68
N TRP A 233 14.72 -3.01 10.45
CA TRP A 233 14.03 -3.60 11.57
C TRP A 233 14.98 -3.85 12.73
N ASN A 234 14.59 -3.44 13.94
CA ASN A 234 15.41 -3.55 15.16
C ASN A 234 16.87 -3.10 14.95
N LYS A 235 17.07 -1.90 14.40
CA LYS A 235 18.36 -1.26 14.09
C LYS A 235 19.23 -2.01 13.05
N ARG A 236 18.74 -3.13 12.51
CA ARG A 236 19.42 -3.94 11.48
C ARG A 236 18.73 -3.79 10.15
N THR A 237 19.43 -4.10 9.10
CA THR A 237 18.92 -4.01 7.73
C THR A 237 18.90 -5.39 7.08
N PHE A 238 17.83 -5.69 6.35
CA PHE A 238 17.64 -6.98 5.70
C PHE A 238 17.19 -6.78 4.26
N PHE A 239 17.88 -7.48 3.35
CA PHE A 239 17.56 -7.46 1.94
C PHE A 239 16.71 -8.67 1.57
N TYR A 240 15.66 -8.41 0.80
CA TYR A 240 14.79 -9.42 0.22
C TYR A 240 14.72 -9.22 -1.29
N THR A 241 14.70 -10.32 -2.03
CA THR A 241 14.64 -10.30 -3.50
C THR A 241 13.22 -10.57 -3.94
N GLY A 242 12.72 -9.74 -4.85
CA GLY A 242 11.36 -9.82 -5.38
C GLY A 242 10.53 -8.60 -5.00
N ASN A 243 9.25 -8.67 -5.32
CA ASN A 243 8.24 -7.67 -5.01
C ASN A 243 7.78 -7.72 -3.54
N TYR A 244 6.78 -6.91 -3.19
CA TYR A 244 6.31 -6.80 -1.80
C TYR A 244 5.66 -8.11 -1.30
N ASP A 245 4.92 -8.83 -2.12
CA ASP A 245 4.30 -10.12 -1.74
C ASP A 245 5.34 -11.19 -1.43
N ARG A 246 6.40 -11.28 -2.24
CA ARG A 246 7.52 -12.17 -1.97
C ARG A 246 8.27 -11.81 -0.71
N TYR A 247 8.43 -10.51 -0.44
CA TYR A 247 9.02 -10.04 0.82
C TYR A 247 8.21 -10.55 2.03
N LEU A 248 6.88 -10.43 2.02
CA LEU A 248 6.03 -10.90 3.10
C LEU A 248 6.22 -12.41 3.36
N THR A 249 6.27 -13.20 2.29
CA THR A 249 6.51 -14.65 2.37
C THR A 249 7.89 -14.95 2.98
N GLN A 250 8.96 -14.34 2.46
CA GLN A 250 10.32 -14.53 2.96
C GLN A 250 10.49 -14.04 4.41
N LYS A 251 9.82 -12.93 4.79
CA LYS A 251 9.80 -12.43 6.17
C LYS A 251 9.14 -13.43 7.11
N ALA A 252 8.01 -14.02 6.73
CA ALA A 252 7.32 -15.04 7.52
C ALA A 252 8.17 -16.33 7.70
N GLU A 253 8.80 -16.81 6.62
CA GLU A 253 9.70 -17.96 6.68
C GLU A 253 10.91 -17.71 7.59
N ARG A 254 11.54 -16.55 7.45
CA ARG A 254 12.66 -16.13 8.29
C ARG A 254 12.27 -16.06 9.76
N ARG A 255 11.09 -15.49 10.06
CA ARG A 255 10.57 -15.42 11.43
C ARG A 255 10.39 -16.81 12.01
N ALA A 256 9.76 -17.73 11.29
CA ALA A 256 9.57 -19.11 11.72
C ALA A 256 10.90 -19.82 11.99
N GLN A 257 11.92 -19.60 11.13
CA GLN A 257 13.28 -20.14 11.35
C GLN A 257 13.92 -19.55 12.61
N LEU A 258 13.76 -18.26 12.87
CA LEU A 258 14.34 -17.59 14.03
C LEU A 258 13.66 -18.04 15.34
N GLU A 259 12.34 -18.22 15.34
CA GLU A 259 11.58 -18.77 16.46
C GLU A 259 11.98 -20.24 16.75
N ALA A 260 12.15 -21.06 15.72
CA ALA A 260 12.63 -22.43 15.87
C ALA A 260 14.07 -22.49 16.42
N ALA A 261 14.97 -21.63 15.91
CA ALA A 261 16.34 -21.53 16.38
C ALA A 261 16.40 -21.07 17.85
N PHE A 262 15.58 -20.08 18.23
CA PHE A 262 15.46 -19.61 19.61
C PHE A 262 14.99 -20.73 20.55
N LYS A 263 13.91 -21.44 20.16
CA LYS A 263 13.40 -22.56 20.95
C LYS A 263 14.46 -23.63 21.15
N ASN A 264 15.16 -24.05 20.10
CA ASN A 264 16.24 -25.03 20.17
C ASN A 264 17.39 -24.54 21.08
N GLN A 265 17.71 -23.24 21.01
CA GLN A 265 18.71 -22.66 21.87
C GLN A 265 18.28 -22.65 23.35
N GLN A 266 17.02 -22.29 23.63
CA GLN A 266 16.48 -22.32 25.00
C GLN A 266 16.47 -23.73 25.58
N ASP A 267 16.07 -24.72 24.80
CA ASP A 267 16.12 -26.15 25.23
C ASP A 267 17.55 -26.58 25.54
N ARG A 268 18.53 -26.17 24.70
CA ARG A 268 19.97 -26.45 24.98
C ARG A 268 20.46 -25.76 26.24
N ILE A 269 20.13 -24.49 26.45
CA ILE A 269 20.46 -23.74 27.66
C ILE A 269 19.89 -24.46 28.90
N HIS A 270 18.60 -24.80 28.85
CA HIS A 270 17.90 -25.49 29.92
C HIS A 270 18.54 -26.84 30.27
N HIS A 271 18.93 -27.62 29.26
CA HIS A 271 19.68 -28.89 29.48
C HIS A 271 21.02 -28.65 30.14
N LEU A 272 21.78 -27.64 29.72
CA LEU A 272 23.09 -27.32 30.33
C LEU A 272 22.91 -26.85 31.79
N GLU A 273 21.94 -25.97 32.06
CA GLU A 273 21.64 -25.48 33.41
C GLU A 273 21.18 -26.63 34.33
N THR A 274 20.31 -27.50 33.85
CA THR A 274 19.85 -28.70 34.62
C THR A 274 21.01 -29.60 34.96
N PHE A 275 21.91 -29.87 34.01
CA PHE A 275 23.12 -30.65 34.25
C PHE A 275 24.05 -29.99 35.29
N ILE A 276 24.33 -28.69 35.15
CA ILE A 276 25.15 -27.89 36.05
C ILE A 276 24.55 -27.91 37.45
N ASN A 277 23.27 -27.65 37.63
CA ASN A 277 22.60 -27.60 38.92
C ASN A 277 22.59 -28.98 39.61
N ARG A 278 22.37 -30.08 38.87
CA ARG A 278 22.34 -31.43 39.40
C ARG A 278 23.69 -31.92 39.91
N PHE A 279 24.78 -31.54 39.21
CA PHE A 279 26.12 -32.10 39.49
C PHE A 279 27.08 -31.08 40.11
N ARG A 280 26.65 -29.85 40.41
CA ARG A 280 27.47 -28.74 40.93
C ARG A 280 28.25 -29.09 42.18
N TYR A 281 27.69 -29.93 43.06
CA TYR A 281 28.30 -30.30 44.37
C TYR A 281 29.03 -31.65 44.35
N GLN A 282 29.13 -32.32 43.21
CA GLN A 282 29.83 -33.62 43.11
C GLN A 282 31.28 -33.42 42.68
N ALA A 283 32.23 -33.70 43.59
CA ALA A 283 33.67 -33.55 43.35
C ALA A 283 34.16 -34.36 42.13
N THR A 284 33.63 -35.57 41.91
CA THR A 284 33.98 -36.45 40.78
C THR A 284 33.59 -35.90 39.42
N LYS A 285 32.61 -34.97 39.34
CA LYS A 285 32.11 -34.36 38.10
C LYS A 285 32.52 -32.89 37.94
N ALA A 286 33.32 -32.33 38.86
CA ALA A 286 33.70 -30.90 38.85
C ALA A 286 34.28 -30.44 37.51
N LYS A 287 35.15 -31.23 36.86
CA LYS A 287 35.75 -30.92 35.56
C LYS A 287 34.71 -30.85 34.44
N GLN A 288 33.71 -31.77 34.46
CA GLN A 288 32.62 -31.77 33.48
C GLN A 288 31.67 -30.57 33.67
N VAL A 289 31.34 -30.23 34.92
CA VAL A 289 30.51 -29.06 35.26
C VAL A 289 31.20 -27.77 34.79
N GLN A 290 32.52 -27.61 35.07
CA GLN A 290 33.24 -26.43 34.56
C GLN A 290 33.29 -26.35 33.05
N SER A 291 33.39 -27.47 32.34
CA SER A 291 33.31 -27.48 30.86
C SER A 291 31.94 -27.02 30.37
N ARG A 292 30.85 -27.47 31.04
CA ARG A 292 29.47 -27.06 30.66
C ARG A 292 29.15 -25.60 31.00
N ILE A 293 29.71 -25.06 32.09
CA ILE A 293 29.64 -23.63 32.41
C ILE A 293 30.30 -22.81 31.28
N LYS A 294 31.52 -23.18 30.87
CA LYS A 294 32.22 -22.50 29.79
C LYS A 294 31.48 -22.61 28.43
N GLU A 295 30.78 -23.73 28.22
CA GLU A 295 29.92 -23.89 27.05
C GLU A 295 28.70 -22.93 27.09
N LEU A 296 28.06 -22.83 28.27
CA LEU A 296 26.93 -21.92 28.51
C LEU A 296 27.34 -20.45 28.34
N ASP A 297 28.50 -20.07 28.89
CA ASP A 297 29.04 -18.69 28.78
C ASP A 297 29.41 -18.29 27.34
N LYS A 298 29.66 -19.27 26.45
CA LYS A 298 29.96 -19.03 25.03
C LYS A 298 28.73 -18.94 24.14
N ILE A 299 27.55 -19.26 24.64
CA ILE A 299 26.32 -19.21 23.87
C ILE A 299 25.90 -17.73 23.72
N GLU A 300 26.06 -17.20 22.54
CA GLU A 300 25.42 -15.91 22.16
C GLU A 300 23.92 -16.11 22.15
N ARG A 301 23.20 -15.42 23.04
CA ARG A 301 21.75 -15.55 23.16
C ARG A 301 21.10 -14.96 21.95
N ILE A 302 20.25 -15.74 21.28
CA ILE A 302 19.36 -15.25 20.23
C ILE A 302 18.31 -14.39 20.93
N GLU A 303 18.29 -13.12 20.63
CA GLU A 303 17.19 -12.23 21.02
C GLU A 303 16.11 -12.36 19.96
N LEU A 304 14.95 -12.91 20.36
CA LEU A 304 13.76 -12.73 19.54
C LEU A 304 13.43 -11.24 19.62
N PRO A 305 13.30 -10.58 18.48
CA PRO A 305 12.79 -9.22 18.47
C PRO A 305 11.41 -9.22 19.10
N ASP A 306 11.11 -8.14 19.83
CA ASP A 306 9.79 -7.96 20.38
C ASP A 306 8.75 -8.21 19.28
N ASP A 307 7.85 -9.14 19.54
CA ASP A 307 6.73 -9.38 18.64
C ASP A 307 6.10 -8.04 18.31
N GLU A 308 6.02 -7.73 17.01
CA GLU A 308 5.03 -6.78 16.54
C GLU A 308 3.68 -7.39 16.95
N LYS A 309 3.28 -7.14 18.20
CA LYS A 309 2.03 -7.66 18.75
C LYS A 309 0.93 -7.17 17.84
N THR A 310 0.42 -8.04 16.99
CA THR A 310 -0.85 -7.80 16.31
C THR A 310 -1.90 -7.74 17.41
N ILE A 311 -2.15 -6.54 17.90
CA ILE A 311 -3.11 -6.32 18.95
C ILE A 311 -4.47 -6.30 18.24
N HIS A 312 -5.21 -7.42 18.34
CA HIS A 312 -6.58 -7.49 17.87
C HIS A 312 -7.48 -6.71 18.83
N PHE A 313 -8.02 -5.62 18.36
CA PHE A 313 -9.01 -4.85 19.11
C PHE A 313 -10.38 -4.99 18.44
N SER A 314 -11.38 -5.41 19.21
CA SER A 314 -12.77 -5.38 18.75
C SER A 314 -13.47 -4.12 19.26
N PHE A 315 -13.90 -3.29 18.30
CA PHE A 315 -14.63 -2.07 18.61
C PHE A 315 -16.05 -2.37 19.10
N PRO A 316 -16.63 -1.50 19.96
CA PRO A 316 -18.04 -1.55 20.29
C PRO A 316 -18.87 -1.49 19.01
N GLN A 317 -19.92 -2.31 18.93
CA GLN A 317 -20.81 -2.26 17.78
C GLN A 317 -21.89 -1.19 18.00
N PRO A 318 -22.22 -0.39 16.96
CA PRO A 318 -23.21 0.66 17.08
C PRO A 318 -24.64 0.10 17.12
N PRO A 319 -25.61 0.89 17.60
CA PRO A 319 -27.04 0.55 17.48
C PRO A 319 -27.43 0.47 16.00
N SER A 320 -28.33 -0.44 15.65
CA SER A 320 -28.75 -0.64 14.27
C SER A 320 -29.55 0.56 13.75
N SER A 321 -29.17 1.10 12.57
CA SER A 321 -29.96 2.07 11.81
C SER A 321 -31.14 1.43 11.09
N GLY A 322 -32.03 2.24 10.51
CA GLY A 322 -33.02 1.78 9.52
C GLY A 322 -32.38 1.11 8.31
N ARG A 323 -33.17 0.45 7.44
CA ARG A 323 -32.65 -0.19 6.21
C ARG A 323 -32.02 0.83 5.26
N MET A 324 -32.70 1.97 5.04
CA MET A 324 -32.18 3.11 4.28
C MET A 324 -31.43 4.02 5.25
N VAL A 325 -30.17 4.33 4.92
CA VAL A 325 -29.29 5.19 5.73
C VAL A 325 -29.29 6.61 5.17
N ALA A 326 -29.15 6.77 3.86
CA ALA A 326 -29.18 8.07 3.21
C ALA A 326 -29.76 7.96 1.81
N GLU A 327 -30.48 9.01 1.36
CA GLU A 327 -31.05 9.09 0.03
C GLU A 327 -30.80 10.47 -0.58
N PHE A 328 -30.30 10.47 -1.81
CA PHE A 328 -30.12 11.66 -2.65
C PHE A 328 -31.10 11.57 -3.81
N ARG A 329 -31.90 12.64 -4.00
CA ARG A 329 -32.85 12.77 -5.11
C ARG A 329 -32.57 14.04 -5.89
N ASN A 330 -32.11 13.87 -7.13
CA ASN A 330 -31.82 14.95 -8.07
C ASN A 330 -30.96 16.07 -7.44
N VAL A 331 -29.94 15.67 -6.68
CA VAL A 331 -29.10 16.61 -5.91
C VAL A 331 -28.10 17.29 -6.84
N ALA A 332 -28.02 18.63 -6.72
CA ALA A 332 -26.99 19.45 -7.33
C ALA A 332 -26.28 20.29 -6.24
N LYS A 333 -24.97 20.47 -6.40
CA LYS A 333 -24.14 21.33 -5.55
C LYS A 333 -23.27 22.23 -6.40
N SER A 334 -23.27 23.53 -6.07
CA SER A 334 -22.42 24.54 -6.71
C SER A 334 -21.80 25.44 -5.66
N TYR A 335 -20.60 25.95 -5.93
CA TYR A 335 -19.91 26.99 -5.18
C TYR A 335 -19.70 28.19 -6.12
N GLY A 336 -20.53 29.20 -5.96
CA GLY A 336 -20.58 30.30 -6.93
C GLY A 336 -20.90 29.81 -8.34
N GLU A 337 -20.03 30.08 -9.30
CA GLU A 337 -20.16 29.62 -10.70
C GLU A 337 -19.69 28.18 -10.91
N LYS A 338 -18.88 27.64 -9.99
CA LYS A 338 -18.34 26.27 -10.12
C LYS A 338 -19.38 25.23 -9.69
N GLN A 339 -19.89 24.49 -10.66
CA GLN A 339 -20.77 23.35 -10.43
C GLN A 339 -19.95 22.10 -10.09
N VAL A 340 -20.29 21.43 -8.97
CA VAL A 340 -19.64 20.22 -8.51
C VAL A 340 -20.45 18.98 -8.87
N PHE A 341 -21.77 19.01 -8.62
CA PHE A 341 -22.70 17.92 -8.93
C PHE A 341 -23.93 18.42 -9.65
N GLN A 342 -24.47 17.58 -10.56
CA GLN A 342 -25.69 17.85 -11.27
C GLN A 342 -26.59 16.63 -11.32
N GLY A 343 -27.75 16.72 -10.65
CA GLY A 343 -28.80 15.70 -10.74
C GLY A 343 -28.43 14.33 -10.20
N VAL A 344 -27.62 14.29 -9.15
CA VAL A 344 -27.14 13.03 -8.55
C VAL A 344 -28.24 12.32 -7.78
N ASN A 345 -28.41 11.00 -8.05
CA ASN A 345 -29.39 10.13 -7.42
C ASN A 345 -28.72 8.86 -6.93
N PHE A 346 -28.86 8.52 -5.66
CA PHE A 346 -28.44 7.23 -5.08
C PHE A 346 -29.10 6.98 -3.73
N VAL A 347 -29.04 5.71 -3.30
CA VAL A 347 -29.49 5.28 -1.98
C VAL A 347 -28.38 4.48 -1.32
N ILE A 348 -28.11 4.79 -0.03
CA ILE A 348 -27.19 4.07 0.82
C ILE A 348 -28.01 3.21 1.78
N ASN A 349 -27.74 1.92 1.82
CA ASN A 349 -28.38 0.98 2.69
C ASN A 349 -27.51 0.64 3.90
N ARG A 350 -28.15 0.11 4.96
CA ARG A 350 -27.44 -0.36 6.14
C ARG A 350 -26.47 -1.48 5.77
N GLY A 351 -25.23 -1.35 6.25
CA GLY A 351 -24.16 -2.30 6.00
C GLY A 351 -23.39 -2.07 4.70
N ASP A 352 -23.79 -1.09 3.87
CA ASP A 352 -23.00 -0.72 2.68
C ASP A 352 -21.63 -0.20 3.11
N ARG A 353 -20.61 -0.59 2.35
CA ARG A 353 -19.23 -0.07 2.45
C ARG A 353 -18.86 0.54 1.12
N ILE A 354 -18.98 1.87 1.04
CA ILE A 354 -18.90 2.61 -0.22
C ILE A 354 -17.58 3.35 -0.29
N ALA A 355 -16.76 3.03 -1.29
CA ALA A 355 -15.58 3.79 -1.62
C ALA A 355 -15.92 4.90 -2.61
N LEU A 356 -15.48 6.14 -2.34
CA LEU A 356 -15.58 7.26 -3.26
C LEU A 356 -14.28 7.41 -4.04
N VAL A 357 -14.33 7.28 -5.36
CA VAL A 357 -13.19 7.42 -6.27
C VAL A 357 -13.40 8.53 -7.30
N GLY A 358 -12.32 9.06 -7.83
CA GLY A 358 -12.32 10.13 -8.84
C GLY A 358 -11.11 11.04 -8.69
N VAL A 359 -10.85 11.85 -9.69
CA VAL A 359 -9.72 12.80 -9.72
C VAL A 359 -9.79 13.80 -8.56
N ASN A 360 -8.68 14.42 -8.23
CA ASN A 360 -8.66 15.46 -7.21
C ASN A 360 -9.48 16.68 -7.67
N GLY A 361 -10.34 17.17 -6.77
CA GLY A 361 -11.27 18.25 -7.11
C GLY A 361 -12.59 17.81 -7.77
N ALA A 362 -12.81 16.51 -8.01
CA ALA A 362 -14.07 15.98 -8.55
C ALA A 362 -15.29 16.15 -7.62
N GLY A 363 -15.05 16.43 -6.33
CA GLY A 363 -16.13 16.65 -5.35
C GLY A 363 -16.28 15.54 -4.30
N LYS A 364 -15.31 14.62 -4.16
CA LYS A 364 -15.34 13.52 -3.16
C LYS A 364 -15.62 14.04 -1.75
N SER A 365 -14.79 14.97 -1.26
CA SER A 365 -14.96 15.58 0.07
C SER A 365 -16.24 16.42 0.17
N THR A 366 -16.71 17.03 -0.94
CA THR A 366 -17.99 17.72 -0.95
C THR A 366 -19.15 16.75 -0.71
N LEU A 367 -19.13 15.57 -1.35
CA LEU A 367 -20.14 14.54 -1.16
C LEU A 367 -20.17 14.05 0.30
N ILE A 368 -19.00 13.79 0.88
CA ILE A 368 -18.92 13.40 2.31
C ILE A 368 -19.48 14.52 3.21
N LYS A 369 -19.14 15.78 2.98
CA LYS A 369 -19.65 16.91 3.76
C LYS A 369 -21.19 17.08 3.62
N LEU A 370 -21.74 16.81 2.44
CA LEU A 370 -23.19 16.77 2.25
C LEU A 370 -23.84 15.64 3.06
N LEU A 371 -23.25 14.42 3.04
CA LEU A 371 -23.72 13.27 3.82
C LEU A 371 -23.61 13.53 5.34
N ALA A 372 -22.56 14.25 5.77
CA ALA A 372 -22.35 14.65 7.15
C ALA A 372 -23.29 15.77 7.62
N GLY A 373 -24.02 16.40 6.70
CA GLY A 373 -24.83 17.60 7.02
C GLY A 373 -23.98 18.85 7.29
N ALA A 374 -22.67 18.82 7.05
CA ALA A 374 -21.77 19.97 7.19
C ALA A 374 -21.93 20.97 6.04
N GLU A 375 -22.53 20.54 4.92
CA GLU A 375 -22.84 21.35 3.76
C GLU A 375 -24.30 21.15 3.37
N ILE A 376 -24.89 22.18 2.71
CA ILE A 376 -26.28 22.15 2.26
C ILE A 376 -26.30 21.92 0.75
N VAL A 377 -27.24 21.11 0.26
CA VAL A 377 -27.48 20.92 -1.18
C VAL A 377 -27.98 22.23 -1.82
N THR A 378 -27.55 22.53 -3.05
CA THR A 378 -27.99 23.70 -3.76
C THR A 378 -29.39 23.48 -4.41
N ARG A 379 -29.64 22.28 -4.93
CA ARG A 379 -30.93 21.82 -5.47
C ARG A 379 -31.10 20.34 -5.16
N GLY A 380 -32.35 19.86 -5.22
CA GLY A 380 -32.69 18.47 -4.94
C GLY A 380 -32.98 18.24 -3.48
N GLU A 381 -33.05 16.99 -3.10
CA GLU A 381 -33.43 16.57 -1.75
C GLU A 381 -32.42 15.57 -1.20
N PHE A 382 -31.95 15.81 0.03
CA PHE A 382 -31.14 14.89 0.82
C PHE A 382 -31.92 14.49 2.06
N ARG A 383 -32.00 13.20 2.31
CA ARG A 383 -32.68 12.65 3.51
C ARG A 383 -31.80 11.61 4.20
N LEU A 384 -31.66 11.73 5.51
CA LEU A 384 -31.16 10.66 6.35
C LEU A 384 -32.30 9.71 6.76
N GLY A 385 -31.98 8.44 6.88
CA GLY A 385 -32.89 7.41 7.31
C GLY A 385 -33.22 7.50 8.81
N HIS A 386 -34.13 6.60 9.25
CA HIS A 386 -34.52 6.55 10.66
C HIS A 386 -33.39 5.99 11.51
N ASN A 387 -33.18 6.58 12.69
CA ASN A 387 -32.18 6.16 13.69
C ASN A 387 -30.74 6.11 13.12
N VAL A 388 -30.40 7.07 12.24
CA VAL A 388 -29.06 7.20 11.69
C VAL A 388 -28.28 8.22 12.51
N GLU A 389 -27.17 7.75 13.09
CA GLU A 389 -26.19 8.56 13.80
C GLU A 389 -24.94 8.67 12.92
N VAL A 390 -24.64 9.89 12.49
CA VAL A 390 -23.54 10.18 11.56
C VAL A 390 -22.33 10.71 12.33
N ASP A 391 -21.15 10.20 12.05
CA ASP A 391 -19.89 10.87 12.40
C ASP A 391 -19.01 11.01 11.19
N TYR A 392 -18.34 12.16 11.11
CA TYR A 392 -17.49 12.53 10.01
C TYR A 392 -16.05 12.73 10.44
N PHE A 393 -15.17 11.84 9.99
CA PHE A 393 -13.74 11.97 10.15
C PHE A 393 -13.16 12.81 9.01
N ALA A 394 -12.96 14.09 9.27
CA ALA A 394 -12.35 15.03 8.34
C ALA A 394 -10.81 14.88 8.33
N GLN A 395 -10.18 15.21 7.22
CA GLN A 395 -8.73 15.18 7.05
C GLN A 395 -7.97 15.97 8.13
N ASP A 396 -8.59 17.02 8.69
CA ASP A 396 -8.02 17.93 9.71
C ASP A 396 -8.65 17.79 11.11
N GLN A 397 -9.37 16.70 11.38
CA GLN A 397 -10.14 16.58 12.65
C GLN A 397 -9.27 16.61 13.90
N TYR A 398 -7.99 16.24 13.78
CA TYR A 398 -7.04 16.37 14.90
C TYR A 398 -6.84 17.80 15.39
N LYS A 399 -7.19 18.83 14.59
CA LYS A 399 -7.13 20.25 15.00
C LYS A 399 -8.15 20.62 16.08
N ALA A 400 -9.22 19.83 16.20
CA ALA A 400 -10.27 20.03 17.21
C ALA A 400 -9.92 19.41 18.58
N LEU A 401 -8.83 18.65 18.69
CA LEU A 401 -8.38 18.03 19.93
C LEU A 401 -7.78 19.07 20.89
N ASP A 402 -8.00 18.92 22.20
CA ASP A 402 -7.38 19.77 23.21
C ASP A 402 -5.87 19.47 23.34
N PRO A 403 -4.98 20.40 22.93
CA PRO A 403 -3.54 20.15 22.98
C PRO A 403 -2.98 19.96 24.40
N SER A 404 -3.70 20.41 25.44
CA SER A 404 -3.27 20.34 26.84
C SER A 404 -3.60 19.01 27.51
N ALA A 405 -4.58 18.27 26.99
CA ALA A 405 -5.02 16.99 27.52
C ALA A 405 -3.98 15.88 27.30
N ARG A 406 -3.92 14.92 28.23
CA ARG A 406 -3.15 13.67 28.02
C ARG A 406 -3.99 12.67 27.23
N LEU A 407 -3.35 11.84 26.41
CA LEU A 407 -4.04 10.87 25.56
C LEU A 407 -5.00 9.97 26.36
N ILE A 408 -4.50 9.38 27.45
CA ILE A 408 -5.31 8.44 28.25
C ILE A 408 -6.47 9.12 28.96
N ASP A 409 -6.28 10.36 29.43
CA ASP A 409 -7.29 11.12 30.17
C ASP A 409 -8.41 11.59 29.23
N ASP A 410 -8.05 12.08 28.04
CA ASP A 410 -9.02 12.47 27.01
C ASP A 410 -9.84 11.27 26.53
N LEU A 411 -9.17 10.11 26.25
CA LEU A 411 -9.88 8.88 25.89
C LEU A 411 -10.83 8.41 27.01
N ALA A 412 -10.40 8.48 28.26
CA ALA A 412 -11.24 8.08 29.40
C ALA A 412 -12.47 8.97 29.54
N SER A 413 -12.36 10.27 29.19
CA SER A 413 -13.46 11.23 29.24
C SER A 413 -14.58 10.91 28.20
N VAL A 414 -14.19 10.32 27.07
CA VAL A 414 -15.10 10.00 25.94
C VAL A 414 -15.55 8.55 25.95
N ALA A 415 -14.81 7.66 26.64
CA ALA A 415 -15.09 6.24 26.63
C ALA A 415 -16.43 5.88 27.28
N PRO A 416 -17.25 4.98 26.65
CA PRO A 416 -18.41 4.42 27.30
C PRO A 416 -18.04 3.69 28.59
N THR A 417 -18.91 3.67 29.57
CA THR A 417 -18.69 3.01 30.88
C THR A 417 -18.23 1.55 30.74
N ALA A 418 -18.66 0.87 29.69
CA ALA A 418 -18.27 -0.51 29.40
C ALA A 418 -16.81 -0.69 28.89
N VAL A 419 -16.17 0.38 28.43
CA VAL A 419 -14.82 0.37 27.83
C VAL A 419 -13.86 1.32 28.58
N SER A 420 -14.32 1.99 29.62
CA SER A 420 -13.53 2.97 30.41
C SER A 420 -12.39 2.36 31.25
N ASP A 421 -12.22 1.02 31.22
CA ASP A 421 -11.12 0.36 31.91
C ASP A 421 -9.78 0.80 31.29
N GLN A 422 -8.86 1.27 32.14
CA GLN A 422 -7.55 1.77 31.75
C GLN A 422 -6.73 0.77 30.90
N THR A 423 -6.90 -0.53 31.17
CA THR A 423 -6.22 -1.59 30.43
C THR A 423 -6.71 -1.64 28.98
N ARG A 424 -8.03 -1.54 28.77
CA ARG A 424 -8.62 -1.52 27.43
C ARG A 424 -8.24 -0.27 26.65
N LEU A 425 -8.22 0.90 27.31
CA LEU A 425 -7.81 2.15 26.66
C LEU A 425 -6.34 2.14 26.27
N ARG A 426 -5.44 1.55 27.08
CA ARG A 426 -4.04 1.34 26.72
C ARG A 426 -3.90 0.35 25.57
N THR A 427 -4.68 -0.74 25.60
CA THR A 427 -4.70 -1.71 24.49
C THR A 427 -5.11 -1.03 23.18
N LEU A 428 -6.16 -0.19 23.21
CA LEU A 428 -6.57 0.59 22.02
C LEU A 428 -5.45 1.49 21.53
N LEU A 429 -4.82 2.27 22.42
CA LEU A 429 -3.68 3.12 22.05
C LEU A 429 -2.53 2.31 21.47
N GLY A 430 -2.25 1.12 22.04
CA GLY A 430 -1.25 0.19 21.53
C GLY A 430 -1.56 -0.28 20.10
N CYS A 431 -2.84 -0.51 19.76
CA CYS A 431 -3.27 -0.85 18.38
C CYS A 431 -2.91 0.25 17.38
N PHE A 432 -2.94 1.51 17.83
CA PHE A 432 -2.55 2.67 17.04
C PHE A 432 -1.07 3.08 17.24
N LEU A 433 -0.24 2.13 17.71
CA LEU A 433 1.22 2.26 17.84
C LEU A 433 1.68 3.34 18.83
N PHE A 434 0.91 3.58 19.89
CA PHE A 434 1.37 4.34 21.05
C PHE A 434 1.98 3.39 22.07
N SER A 435 3.23 3.61 22.42
CA SER A 435 3.94 2.83 23.43
C SER A 435 3.38 3.08 24.84
N ASP A 436 3.76 2.25 25.81
CA ASP A 436 3.31 2.37 27.20
C ASP A 436 3.59 3.76 27.82
N ASP A 437 4.68 4.40 27.45
CA ASP A 437 5.04 5.76 27.91
C ASP A 437 4.32 6.86 27.12
N ASP A 438 4.00 6.60 25.85
CA ASP A 438 3.32 7.57 24.98
C ASP A 438 1.90 7.90 25.45
N VAL A 439 1.22 6.98 26.12
CA VAL A 439 -0.16 7.16 26.60
C VAL A 439 -0.30 8.33 27.58
N PHE A 440 0.80 8.75 28.22
CA PHE A 440 0.84 9.87 29.14
C PHE A 440 1.26 11.21 28.50
N LYS A 441 1.64 11.17 27.21
CA LYS A 441 1.98 12.41 26.48
C LYS A 441 0.76 13.31 26.33
N ARG A 442 1.02 14.61 26.22
CA ARG A 442 -0.01 15.59 25.85
C ARG A 442 -0.24 15.57 24.35
N ILE A 443 -1.48 15.74 23.93
CA ILE A 443 -1.88 15.75 22.51
C ILE A 443 -1.07 16.79 21.71
N GLY A 444 -0.78 17.95 22.32
CA GLY A 444 -0.01 19.02 21.70
C GLY A 444 1.46 18.68 21.36
N VAL A 445 2.04 17.66 21.99
CA VAL A 445 3.44 17.23 21.76
C VAL A 445 3.53 16.22 20.60
N LEU A 446 2.40 15.63 20.19
CA LEU A 446 2.35 14.65 19.13
C LEU A 446 2.67 15.26 17.76
N SER A 447 3.32 14.50 16.89
CA SER A 447 3.43 14.83 15.47
C SER A 447 2.06 14.84 14.78
N GLY A 448 1.97 15.41 13.58
CA GLY A 448 0.72 15.43 12.82
C GLY A 448 0.15 14.03 12.56
N GLY A 449 0.99 13.08 12.19
CA GLY A 449 0.60 11.68 11.98
C GLY A 449 0.15 10.98 13.26
N GLU A 450 0.83 11.23 14.40
CA GLU A 450 0.43 10.69 15.70
C GLU A 450 -0.92 11.25 16.15
N ARG A 451 -1.16 12.56 15.96
CA ARG A 451 -2.45 13.18 16.26
C ARG A 451 -3.58 12.57 15.42
N ASN A 452 -3.32 12.30 14.17
CA ASN A 452 -4.32 11.68 13.28
C ASN A 452 -4.66 10.25 13.72
N ARG A 453 -3.65 9.43 14.05
CA ARG A 453 -3.85 8.09 14.64
C ARG A 453 -4.64 8.16 15.96
N TYR A 454 -4.33 9.14 16.82
CA TYR A 454 -5.05 9.34 18.07
C TYR A 454 -6.51 9.73 17.85
N ALA A 455 -6.77 10.70 16.95
CA ALA A 455 -8.13 11.11 16.61
C ALA A 455 -8.98 9.94 16.10
N MET A 456 -8.37 9.06 15.31
CA MET A 456 -9.03 7.85 14.82
C MET A 456 -9.32 6.84 15.94
N ALA A 457 -8.37 6.60 16.84
CA ALA A 457 -8.58 5.74 18.01
C ALA A 457 -9.74 6.26 18.88
N ARG A 458 -9.80 7.58 19.06
CA ARG A 458 -10.86 8.27 19.81
C ARG A 458 -12.24 8.11 19.18
N MET A 459 -12.35 8.28 17.85
CA MET A 459 -13.59 8.09 17.09
C MET A 459 -14.11 6.64 17.21
N LEU A 460 -13.21 5.67 17.12
CA LEU A 460 -13.60 4.25 17.14
C LEU A 460 -13.99 3.73 18.53
N LEU A 461 -13.82 4.52 19.60
CA LEU A 461 -14.33 4.18 20.94
C LEU A 461 -15.85 4.21 21.03
N GLN A 462 -16.51 5.10 20.31
CA GLN A 462 -17.97 5.22 20.23
C GLN A 462 -18.40 5.34 18.76
N PRO A 463 -18.29 4.26 17.98
CA PRO A 463 -18.59 4.37 16.58
C PRO A 463 -20.11 4.57 16.39
N PRO A 464 -20.53 5.64 15.68
CA PRO A 464 -21.90 5.82 15.24
C PRO A 464 -22.25 4.75 14.19
N ASN A 465 -23.53 4.60 13.85
CA ASN A 465 -23.92 3.58 12.88
C ASN A 465 -23.71 3.99 11.42
N PHE A 466 -23.32 5.24 11.16
CA PHE A 466 -22.94 5.73 9.84
C PHE A 466 -21.63 6.51 9.90
N LEU A 467 -20.55 5.88 9.46
CA LEU A 467 -19.20 6.44 9.44
C LEU A 467 -18.88 7.07 8.08
N LEU A 468 -18.39 8.29 8.10
CA LEU A 468 -17.90 9.02 6.95
C LEU A 468 -16.41 9.31 7.13
N LEU A 469 -15.55 8.74 6.28
CA LEU A 469 -14.10 8.82 6.42
C LEU A 469 -13.47 9.51 5.21
N ASP A 470 -12.80 10.64 5.43
CA ASP A 470 -12.10 11.38 4.36
C ASP A 470 -10.59 11.14 4.49
N GLU A 471 -10.04 10.31 3.59
CA GLU A 471 -8.63 9.89 3.54
C GLU A 471 -8.09 9.31 4.87
N PRO A 472 -8.75 8.30 5.47
CA PRO A 472 -8.36 7.78 6.78
C PRO A 472 -7.00 7.07 6.77
N THR A 473 -6.53 6.65 5.61
CA THR A 473 -5.26 5.93 5.43
C THR A 473 -4.04 6.83 5.30
N ASN A 474 -4.24 8.16 5.14
CA ASN A 474 -3.15 9.10 5.00
C ASN A 474 -2.34 9.21 6.31
N HIS A 475 -1.01 9.22 6.18
CA HIS A 475 -0.05 9.27 7.29
C HIS A 475 -0.07 8.06 8.24
N LEU A 476 -0.80 6.99 7.89
CA LEU A 476 -0.73 5.71 8.59
C LEU A 476 0.36 4.84 7.97
N ASP A 477 1.16 4.19 8.81
CA ASP A 477 2.05 3.14 8.34
C ASP A 477 1.26 1.85 8.02
N LEU A 478 1.92 0.89 7.40
CA LEU A 478 1.28 -0.34 6.93
C LEU A 478 0.57 -1.11 8.05
N GLN A 479 1.15 -1.12 9.26
CA GLN A 479 0.55 -1.81 10.42
C GLN A 479 -0.72 -1.12 10.91
N ALA A 480 -0.69 0.23 11.05
CA ALA A 480 -1.88 0.98 11.45
C ALA A 480 -3.01 0.89 10.41
N LYS A 481 -2.66 0.83 9.11
CA LYS A 481 -3.64 0.57 8.04
C LYS A 481 -4.31 -0.79 8.18
N ASP A 482 -3.55 -1.84 8.53
CA ASP A 482 -4.10 -3.18 8.74
C ASP A 482 -5.05 -3.23 9.93
N VAL A 483 -4.67 -2.61 11.04
CA VAL A 483 -5.53 -2.52 12.24
C VAL A 483 -6.83 -1.80 11.92
N LEU A 484 -6.75 -0.66 11.20
CA LEU A 484 -7.92 0.09 10.78
C LEU A 484 -8.81 -0.74 9.85
N LEU A 485 -8.21 -1.41 8.86
CA LEU A 485 -8.92 -2.26 7.92
C LEU A 485 -9.67 -3.39 8.63
N GLU A 486 -8.99 -4.13 9.52
CA GLU A 486 -9.60 -5.20 10.30
C GLU A 486 -10.77 -4.69 11.17
N ALA A 487 -10.58 -3.53 11.78
CA ALA A 487 -11.62 -2.88 12.58
C ALA A 487 -12.86 -2.54 11.76
N LEU A 488 -12.68 -1.93 10.58
CA LEU A 488 -13.77 -1.55 9.69
C LEU A 488 -14.42 -2.76 9.00
N GLN A 489 -13.69 -3.85 8.77
CA GLN A 489 -14.25 -5.10 8.27
C GLN A 489 -15.20 -5.76 9.29
N LYS A 490 -14.88 -5.65 10.58
CA LYS A 490 -15.72 -6.18 11.67
C LYS A 490 -16.86 -5.23 12.08
N PHE A 491 -16.85 -3.99 11.60
CA PHE A 491 -17.85 -3.00 11.91
C PHE A 491 -19.20 -3.33 11.25
N THR A 492 -20.30 -3.32 12.01
CA THR A 492 -21.64 -3.69 11.53
C THR A 492 -22.47 -2.53 10.98
N GLY A 493 -21.98 -1.29 11.15
CA GLY A 493 -22.61 -0.09 10.60
C GLY A 493 -22.33 0.11 9.11
N THR A 494 -22.73 1.26 8.60
CA THR A 494 -22.52 1.68 7.22
C THR A 494 -21.30 2.58 7.14
N VAL A 495 -20.46 2.41 6.12
CA VAL A 495 -19.23 3.18 5.94
C VAL A 495 -19.20 3.79 4.54
N VAL A 496 -18.96 5.10 4.47
CA VAL A 496 -18.58 5.77 3.21
C VAL A 496 -17.21 6.38 3.40
N PHE A 497 -16.29 6.10 2.49
CA PHE A 497 -14.92 6.55 2.65
C PHE A 497 -14.29 7.00 1.34
N VAL A 498 -13.43 8.01 1.44
CA VAL A 498 -12.50 8.39 0.39
C VAL A 498 -11.16 7.77 0.75
N SER A 499 -10.54 7.07 -0.17
CA SER A 499 -9.17 6.61 -0.03
C SER A 499 -8.50 6.52 -1.40
N HIS A 500 -7.21 6.77 -1.42
CA HIS A 500 -6.34 6.52 -2.57
C HIS A 500 -5.54 5.23 -2.40
N ASP A 501 -5.76 4.46 -1.33
CA ASP A 501 -5.13 3.17 -1.07
C ASP A 501 -5.98 2.06 -1.71
N ARG A 502 -5.49 1.49 -2.81
CA ARG A 502 -6.21 0.45 -3.60
C ARG A 502 -6.45 -0.81 -2.79
N TYR A 503 -5.46 -1.24 -2.01
CA TYR A 503 -5.58 -2.41 -1.16
C TYR A 503 -6.69 -2.22 -0.13
N PHE A 504 -6.75 -1.04 0.48
CA PHE A 504 -7.78 -0.69 1.44
C PHE A 504 -9.18 -0.65 0.81
N ILE A 505 -9.30 -0.05 -0.39
CA ILE A 505 -10.56 -0.03 -1.14
C ILE A 505 -11.00 -1.46 -1.49
N ASP A 506 -10.09 -2.26 -2.05
CA ASP A 506 -10.38 -3.63 -2.49
C ASP A 506 -10.88 -4.53 -1.35
N LYS A 507 -10.24 -4.44 -0.18
CA LYS A 507 -10.57 -5.29 0.97
C LYS A 507 -11.77 -4.82 1.79
N LEU A 508 -12.20 -3.56 1.65
CA LEU A 508 -13.29 -2.98 2.45
C LEU A 508 -14.54 -2.70 1.65
N ALA A 509 -14.43 -2.21 0.39
CA ALA A 509 -15.57 -1.76 -0.37
C ALA A 509 -16.46 -2.92 -0.84
N THR A 510 -17.78 -2.71 -0.75
CA THR A 510 -18.82 -3.55 -1.37
C THR A 510 -19.46 -2.85 -2.57
N ARG A 511 -19.25 -1.53 -2.68
CA ARG A 511 -19.69 -0.67 -3.79
C ARG A 511 -18.67 0.44 -3.98
N VAL A 512 -18.47 0.86 -5.21
CA VAL A 512 -17.57 1.97 -5.57
C VAL A 512 -18.39 3.06 -6.28
N PHE A 513 -18.34 4.28 -5.75
CA PHE A 513 -18.94 5.46 -6.37
C PHE A 513 -17.86 6.26 -7.09
N GLN A 514 -17.89 6.27 -8.41
CA GLN A 514 -17.02 7.11 -9.21
C GLN A 514 -17.69 8.48 -9.45
N ILE A 515 -16.95 9.54 -9.11
CA ILE A 515 -17.36 10.93 -9.37
C ILE A 515 -16.57 11.44 -10.57
N GLU A 516 -17.28 11.71 -11.66
CA GLU A 516 -16.68 12.12 -12.92
C GLU A 516 -17.62 13.08 -13.66
N GLY A 517 -17.10 14.20 -14.20
CA GLY A 517 -17.88 15.17 -15.00
C GLY A 517 -19.11 15.76 -14.29
N GLY A 518 -19.10 15.85 -12.96
CA GLY A 518 -20.24 16.34 -12.16
C GLY A 518 -21.35 15.30 -11.96
N GLY A 519 -21.18 14.07 -12.48
CA GLY A 519 -22.05 12.93 -12.26
C GLY A 519 -21.48 11.95 -11.24
N LEU A 520 -22.31 11.00 -10.80
CA LEU A 520 -21.92 9.90 -9.93
C LEU A 520 -22.35 8.58 -10.58
N TYR A 521 -21.40 7.66 -10.67
CA TYR A 521 -21.62 6.32 -11.20
C TYR A 521 -21.43 5.30 -10.07
N ASP A 522 -22.38 4.39 -9.92
CA ASP A 522 -22.42 3.37 -8.88
C ASP A 522 -22.02 2.01 -9.47
N TYR A 523 -20.92 1.46 -8.96
CA TYR A 523 -20.39 0.16 -9.35
C TYR A 523 -20.49 -0.81 -8.19
N PRO A 524 -21.26 -1.91 -8.33
CA PRO A 524 -21.29 -2.96 -7.33
C PRO A 524 -19.97 -3.75 -7.34
N GLY A 525 -19.52 -4.16 -6.16
CA GLY A 525 -18.32 -4.95 -5.99
C GLY A 525 -17.15 -4.18 -5.36
N ASN A 526 -15.97 -4.79 -5.41
CA ASN A 526 -14.72 -4.25 -4.88
C ASN A 526 -13.99 -3.36 -5.91
N TYR A 527 -12.72 -3.05 -5.64
CA TYR A 527 -11.93 -2.19 -6.53
C TYR A 527 -11.57 -2.87 -7.87
N GLU A 528 -11.32 -4.18 -7.86
CA GLU A 528 -11.02 -4.94 -9.09
C GLU A 528 -12.25 -5.03 -9.98
N ASP A 529 -13.44 -5.29 -9.40
CA ASP A 529 -14.71 -5.28 -10.11
C ASP A 529 -14.99 -3.90 -10.75
N PHE A 530 -14.70 -2.81 -10.01
CA PHE A 530 -14.83 -1.46 -10.52
C PHE A 530 -13.95 -1.21 -11.75
N LEU A 531 -12.66 -1.60 -11.70
CA LEU A 531 -11.74 -1.41 -12.83
C LEU A 531 -12.24 -2.16 -14.08
N TRP A 532 -12.64 -3.41 -13.91
CA TRP A 532 -13.17 -4.23 -14.99
C TRP A 532 -14.45 -3.63 -15.61
N GLN A 533 -15.39 -3.16 -14.77
CA GLN A 533 -16.62 -2.53 -15.23
C GLN A 533 -16.35 -1.17 -15.93
N LYS A 534 -15.40 -0.37 -15.41
CA LYS A 534 -14.96 0.89 -16.00
C LYS A 534 -14.37 0.66 -17.40
N GLU A 535 -13.47 -0.29 -17.56
CA GLU A 535 -12.85 -0.62 -18.83
C GLU A 535 -13.89 -1.05 -19.90
N ARG A 536 -14.85 -1.85 -19.51
CA ARG A 536 -15.98 -2.24 -20.40
C ARG A 536 -16.85 -1.06 -20.79
N ARG A 537 -17.10 -0.13 -19.87
CA ARG A 537 -17.86 1.10 -20.19
C ARG A 537 -17.12 1.96 -21.21
N GLU A 538 -15.78 2.10 -21.06
CA GLU A 538 -14.94 2.89 -21.95
C GLU A 538 -14.74 2.24 -23.32
N SER A 539 -14.71 0.92 -23.41
CA SER A 539 -14.60 0.17 -24.68
C SER A 539 -15.89 0.13 -25.48
N GLY A 540 -17.01 0.65 -24.95
CA GLY A 540 -18.29 0.72 -25.66
C GLY A 540 -18.99 -0.62 -25.85
N GLU A 541 -18.60 -1.68 -25.11
CA GLU A 541 -19.35 -2.92 -25.09
C GLU A 541 -20.74 -2.69 -24.48
N PRO A 542 -21.82 -3.29 -25.07
CA PRO A 542 -23.17 -3.01 -24.60
C PRO A 542 -23.37 -3.50 -23.18
N PHE A 543 -23.33 -2.58 -22.27
CA PHE A 543 -23.89 -2.72 -20.93
C PHE A 543 -25.40 -2.55 -21.06
N SER A 544 -26.19 -3.44 -20.46
CA SER A 544 -27.63 -3.21 -20.38
C SER A 544 -27.83 -1.93 -19.55
N ARG A 545 -28.49 -0.94 -20.17
CA ARG A 545 -28.74 0.40 -19.58
C ARG A 545 -29.43 0.37 -18.22
N ASP A 546 -30.00 -0.76 -17.83
CA ASP A 546 -30.69 -0.98 -16.55
C ASP A 546 -29.71 -1.18 -15.36
N GLU A 547 -28.44 -1.49 -15.60
CA GLU A 547 -27.44 -1.72 -14.56
C GLU A 547 -26.67 -0.46 -14.15
N LEU A 548 -26.69 0.61 -14.98
CA LEU A 548 -25.91 1.84 -14.76
C LEU A 548 -26.75 3.11 -14.50
N GLN A 549 -28.07 3.00 -14.44
CA GLN A 549 -28.87 4.19 -14.09
C GLN A 549 -28.87 4.45 -12.60
N PRO A 550 -28.44 5.66 -12.14
CA PRO A 550 -28.48 6.02 -10.74
C PRO A 550 -29.93 6.03 -10.26
N GLY A 551 -30.30 5.07 -9.42
CA GLY A 551 -31.44 5.21 -8.52
C GLY A 551 -32.83 5.37 -9.14
N GLN A 552 -33.27 4.50 -10.04
CA GLN A 552 -34.71 4.30 -10.24
C GLN A 552 -35.24 3.34 -9.18
N VAL A 553 -35.93 3.89 -8.20
CA VAL A 553 -36.71 3.15 -7.22
C VAL A 553 -37.73 2.30 -7.97
N ALA A 554 -37.59 1.00 -7.94
CA ALA A 554 -38.59 0.07 -8.40
C ALA A 554 -39.87 0.22 -7.55
N GLN A 555 -40.82 1.02 -8.00
CA GLN A 555 -42.21 0.92 -7.58
C GLN A 555 -42.87 -0.13 -8.43
N GLY A 556 -43.25 -1.23 -7.81
CA GLY A 556 -44.14 -2.21 -8.42
C GLY A 556 -43.75 -3.63 -8.17
N ALA A 557 -44.36 -4.22 -7.12
CA ALA A 557 -44.41 -5.66 -6.92
C ALA A 557 -45.11 -6.31 -8.12
N GLY A 558 -44.38 -6.95 -8.98
CA GLY A 558 -44.86 -7.85 -10.00
C GLY A 558 -43.82 -8.93 -10.22
N LYS A 559 -44.15 -10.17 -9.85
CA LYS A 559 -43.35 -11.35 -10.16
C LYS A 559 -42.94 -11.29 -11.63
N ARG A 560 -41.68 -11.14 -11.90
CA ARG A 560 -41.02 -11.46 -13.17
C ARG A 560 -39.85 -12.37 -12.87
N GLU A 561 -39.86 -13.46 -13.57
CA GLU A 561 -38.84 -14.49 -13.61
C GLU A 561 -37.49 -13.84 -13.95
N GLU A 562 -36.46 -14.17 -13.18
CA GLU A 562 -35.07 -13.80 -13.46
C GLU A 562 -34.63 -14.43 -14.80
N PRO A 563 -34.03 -13.67 -15.73
CA PRO A 563 -33.29 -14.30 -16.80
C PRO A 563 -31.96 -14.78 -16.22
N GLU A 564 -31.77 -16.09 -16.27
CA GLU A 564 -30.53 -16.78 -15.98
C GLU A 564 -29.33 -16.15 -16.67
N ALA A 565 -28.30 -15.80 -15.90
CA ALA A 565 -26.96 -15.48 -16.42
C ALA A 565 -26.45 -16.67 -17.26
N PRO A 566 -25.73 -16.43 -18.37
CA PRO A 566 -25.15 -17.51 -19.14
C PRO A 566 -24.02 -18.16 -18.35
N THR A 567 -24.34 -19.16 -17.55
CA THR A 567 -23.37 -20.09 -17.02
C THR A 567 -22.65 -20.72 -18.21
N LYS A 568 -21.33 -20.58 -18.27
CA LYS A 568 -20.48 -21.39 -19.15
C LYS A 568 -20.74 -22.84 -18.77
N LYS A 569 -21.67 -23.48 -19.48
CA LYS A 569 -21.92 -24.91 -19.34
C LYS A 569 -20.61 -25.62 -19.76
N LEU A 570 -19.88 -26.12 -18.78
CA LEU A 570 -18.78 -27.03 -19.04
C LEU A 570 -19.32 -28.16 -19.93
N ASN A 571 -18.63 -28.41 -21.03
CA ASN A 571 -19.00 -29.43 -22.00
C ASN A 571 -19.28 -30.77 -21.27
N PRO A 572 -20.45 -31.40 -21.39
CA PRO A 572 -20.80 -32.62 -20.68
C PRO A 572 -19.78 -33.75 -20.85
N ILE A 573 -19.07 -33.78 -21.99
CA ILE A 573 -17.98 -34.72 -22.26
C ILE A 573 -16.76 -34.42 -21.37
N LEU A 574 -16.47 -33.12 -21.09
CA LEU A 574 -15.38 -32.71 -20.22
C LEU A 574 -15.69 -33.05 -18.77
N LEU A 575 -16.92 -32.78 -18.30
CA LEU A 575 -17.41 -33.15 -16.96
C LEU A 575 -17.32 -34.66 -16.71
N ARG A 576 -17.69 -35.46 -17.70
CA ARG A 576 -17.59 -36.94 -17.63
C ARG A 576 -16.14 -37.40 -17.57
N LYS A 577 -15.23 -36.76 -18.31
CA LYS A 577 -13.79 -37.05 -18.25
C LYS A 577 -13.20 -36.65 -16.90
N MET A 578 -13.61 -35.51 -16.33
CA MET A 578 -13.12 -35.06 -15.03
C MET A 578 -13.62 -35.96 -13.90
N ARG A 579 -14.89 -36.38 -13.90
CA ARG A 579 -15.41 -37.35 -12.93
C ARG A 579 -14.65 -38.68 -13.00
N LYS A 580 -14.42 -39.20 -14.21
CA LYS A 580 -13.65 -40.44 -14.39
C LYS A 580 -12.21 -40.29 -13.92
N ARG A 581 -11.55 -39.14 -14.18
CA ARG A 581 -10.19 -38.87 -13.72
C ARG A 581 -10.12 -38.76 -12.20
N ARG A 582 -11.14 -38.17 -11.55
CA ARG A 582 -11.26 -38.14 -10.09
C ARG A 582 -11.30 -39.54 -9.49
N GLU A 583 -12.16 -40.42 -10.02
CA GLU A 583 -12.26 -41.82 -9.57
C GLU A 583 -10.93 -42.58 -9.76
N GLU A 584 -10.24 -42.40 -10.90
CA GLU A 584 -8.92 -42.97 -11.11
C GLU A 584 -7.89 -42.49 -10.12
N LEU A 585 -7.89 -41.18 -9.79
CA LEU A 585 -6.99 -40.57 -8.77
C LEU A 585 -7.31 -41.11 -7.36
N GLU A 586 -8.58 -41.26 -7.01
CA GLU A 586 -8.98 -41.82 -5.70
C GLU A 586 -8.46 -43.26 -5.54
N GLU A 587 -8.50 -44.09 -6.59
CA GLU A 587 -7.91 -45.43 -6.56
C GLU A 587 -6.37 -45.42 -6.50
N GLU A 588 -5.72 -44.49 -7.22
CA GLU A 588 -4.26 -44.32 -7.18
C GLU A 588 -3.78 -43.82 -5.79
N ILE A 589 -4.50 -42.90 -5.16
CA ILE A 589 -4.27 -42.40 -3.82
C ILE A 589 -4.37 -43.56 -2.80
N ALA A 590 -5.47 -44.31 -2.82
CA ALA A 590 -5.70 -45.41 -1.90
C ALA A 590 -4.59 -46.51 -2.04
N ARG A 591 -4.13 -46.78 -3.26
CA ARG A 591 -3.01 -47.70 -3.51
C ARG A 591 -1.70 -47.17 -2.92
N CYS A 592 -1.40 -45.90 -3.14
CA CYS A 592 -0.17 -45.27 -2.62
C CYS A 592 -0.15 -45.24 -1.09
N GLU A 593 -1.30 -44.95 -0.44
CA GLU A 593 -1.45 -45.03 1.00
C GLU A 593 -1.23 -46.44 1.56
N ALA A 594 -1.76 -47.46 0.88
CA ALA A 594 -1.52 -48.86 1.27
C ALA A 594 -0.05 -49.26 1.15
N GLU A 595 0.66 -48.78 0.11
CA GLU A 595 2.10 -49.01 -0.07
C GLU A 595 2.93 -48.28 1.00
N ILE A 596 2.56 -47.06 1.37
CA ILE A 596 3.20 -46.33 2.49
C ILE A 596 3.02 -47.09 3.79
N ALA A 597 1.81 -47.54 4.12
CA ALA A 597 1.51 -48.30 5.32
C ALA A 597 2.29 -49.64 5.38
N ALA A 598 2.38 -50.35 4.23
CA ALA A 598 3.16 -51.58 4.14
C ALA A 598 4.67 -51.35 4.38
N ASN A 599 5.23 -50.31 3.76
CA ASN A 599 6.62 -49.91 3.93
C ASN A 599 6.93 -49.41 5.36
N GLU A 600 6.01 -48.73 6.02
CA GLU A 600 6.12 -48.30 7.43
C GLU A 600 6.13 -49.50 8.39
N LEU A 601 5.32 -50.54 8.14
CA LEU A 601 5.34 -51.81 8.86
C LEU A 601 6.65 -52.57 8.63
N GLU A 602 7.19 -52.54 7.41
CA GLU A 602 8.50 -53.14 7.13
C GLU A 602 9.64 -52.38 7.80
N LEU A 603 9.59 -51.07 7.88
CA LEU A 603 10.54 -50.19 8.60
C LEU A 603 10.51 -50.45 10.09
N ALA A 604 9.34 -50.74 10.69
CA ALA A 604 9.18 -51.09 12.09
C ALA A 604 9.85 -52.43 12.45
N ASN A 605 10.00 -53.36 11.48
CA ASN A 605 10.67 -54.63 11.62
C ASN A 605 12.15 -54.53 11.17
N PHE A 606 13.04 -54.03 12.07
CA PHE A 606 14.44 -53.80 11.78
C PHE A 606 15.17 -55.10 11.33
N LYS A 607 15.64 -55.11 10.08
CA LYS A 607 16.46 -56.21 9.52
C LYS A 607 17.92 -55.82 9.33
N SER A 608 18.20 -54.64 8.80
CA SER A 608 19.53 -54.06 8.64
C SER A 608 19.50 -52.56 8.43
N ALA A 609 20.60 -51.85 8.72
CA ALA A 609 20.71 -50.41 8.53
C ALA A 609 20.56 -50.00 7.04
N GLN A 610 21.10 -50.79 6.12
CA GLN A 610 21.00 -50.52 4.68
C GLN A 610 19.59 -50.69 4.16
N GLU A 611 18.84 -51.69 4.64
CA GLU A 611 17.46 -51.96 4.27
C GLU A 611 16.52 -50.88 4.84
N SER A 612 16.75 -50.40 6.07
CA SER A 612 16.00 -49.32 6.67
C SER A 612 16.15 -47.98 5.88
N ILE A 613 17.37 -47.68 5.42
CA ILE A 613 17.63 -46.50 4.58
C ILE A 613 16.88 -46.60 3.24
N ARG A 614 16.88 -47.80 2.61
CA ARG A 614 16.18 -48.05 1.35
C ARG A 614 14.65 -47.90 1.49
N VAL A 615 14.08 -48.47 2.55
CA VAL A 615 12.64 -48.41 2.84
C VAL A 615 12.23 -46.97 3.19
N ALA A 616 13.05 -46.25 3.95
CA ALA A 616 12.78 -44.83 4.25
C ALA A 616 12.80 -43.96 3.00
N ALA A 617 13.70 -44.22 2.04
CA ALA A 617 13.72 -43.50 0.75
C ALA A 617 12.46 -43.80 -0.08
N LEU A 618 11.99 -45.05 -0.08
CA LEU A 618 10.73 -45.42 -0.77
C LEU A 618 9.51 -44.74 -0.15
N ILE A 619 9.43 -44.69 1.18
CA ILE A 619 8.36 -43.98 1.88
C ILE A 619 8.36 -42.48 1.52
N HIS A 620 9.53 -41.87 1.43
CA HIS A 620 9.65 -40.48 1.05
C HIS A 620 9.16 -40.22 -0.39
N ASP A 621 9.53 -41.08 -1.33
CA ASP A 621 9.10 -41.01 -2.72
C ASP A 621 7.57 -41.16 -2.85
N HIS A 622 7.00 -42.19 -2.20
CA HIS A 622 5.55 -42.41 -2.18
C HIS A 622 4.78 -41.25 -1.53
N ARG A 623 5.30 -40.64 -0.44
CA ARG A 623 4.68 -39.46 0.19
C ARG A 623 4.70 -38.24 -0.71
N THR A 624 5.77 -38.04 -1.47
CA THR A 624 5.86 -36.95 -2.46
C THR A 624 4.84 -37.14 -3.57
N ARG A 625 4.76 -38.36 -4.12
CA ARG A 625 3.80 -38.73 -5.15
C ARG A 625 2.34 -38.62 -4.67
N LEU A 626 2.06 -39.03 -3.44
CA LEU A 626 0.75 -38.87 -2.81
C LEU A 626 0.34 -37.39 -2.73
N LYS A 627 1.26 -36.51 -2.32
CA LYS A 627 1.01 -35.07 -2.23
C LYS A 627 0.67 -34.44 -3.59
N ASP A 628 1.33 -34.88 -4.65
CA ASP A 628 1.05 -34.37 -6.00
C ASP A 628 -0.33 -34.88 -6.50
N MET A 629 -0.65 -36.16 -6.27
CA MET A 629 -1.97 -36.73 -6.62
C MET A 629 -3.12 -36.07 -5.85
N MET A 630 -2.94 -35.77 -4.55
CA MET A 630 -3.92 -35.03 -3.74
C MET A 630 -4.16 -33.64 -4.26
N LYS A 631 -3.12 -32.93 -4.71
CA LYS A 631 -3.24 -31.60 -5.30
C LYS A 631 -4.03 -31.62 -6.61
N ASP A 632 -3.77 -32.62 -7.47
CA ASP A 632 -4.51 -32.81 -8.73
C ASP A 632 -6.00 -33.15 -8.43
N TRP A 633 -6.25 -33.96 -7.43
CA TRP A 633 -7.59 -34.33 -6.99
C TRP A 633 -8.37 -33.11 -6.46
N GLU A 634 -7.75 -32.28 -5.61
CA GLU A 634 -8.34 -31.04 -5.09
C GLU A 634 -8.72 -30.07 -6.23
N GLN A 635 -7.87 -29.95 -7.24
CA GLN A 635 -8.12 -29.06 -8.37
C GLN A 635 -9.31 -29.55 -9.23
N ILE A 636 -9.44 -30.86 -9.41
CA ILE A 636 -10.57 -31.45 -10.11
C ILE A 636 -11.86 -31.30 -9.28
N GLU A 637 -11.80 -31.53 -7.98
CA GLU A 637 -12.95 -31.43 -7.08
C GLU A 637 -13.46 -29.98 -7.00
N LEU A 638 -12.58 -28.97 -6.89
CA LEU A 638 -12.95 -27.55 -6.97
C LEU A 638 -13.68 -27.21 -8.28
N THR A 639 -13.20 -27.75 -9.41
CA THR A 639 -13.82 -27.51 -10.71
C THR A 639 -15.18 -28.21 -10.86
N LEU A 640 -15.40 -29.31 -10.14
CA LEU A 640 -16.66 -30.07 -10.13
C LEU A 640 -17.68 -29.52 -9.11
N GLN A 641 -17.23 -28.76 -8.08
CA GLN A 641 -18.08 -28.16 -7.04
C GLN A 641 -18.60 -26.76 -7.42
N GLU A 642 -18.17 -26.16 -8.52
CA GLU A 642 -18.83 -24.96 -9.04
C GLU A 642 -20.31 -25.30 -9.33
N PRO A 643 -21.27 -24.60 -8.69
CA PRO A 643 -22.63 -25.08 -8.56
C PRO A 643 -23.37 -25.12 -9.90
N SER A 644 -23.65 -26.32 -10.39
CA SER A 644 -24.74 -26.54 -11.33
C SER A 644 -26.05 -26.65 -10.54
N HIS A 645 -26.70 -25.51 -10.28
CA HIS A 645 -28.08 -25.52 -9.86
C HIS A 645 -28.97 -26.00 -11.00
N SER A 646 -29.27 -27.28 -11.04
CA SER A 646 -30.49 -27.84 -11.66
C SER A 646 -30.41 -29.37 -11.67
N GLU A 647 -30.80 -30.02 -10.56
CA GLU A 647 -31.33 -31.41 -10.54
C GLU A 647 -32.00 -31.66 -9.17
N GLU A 648 -33.08 -30.90 -8.87
CA GLU A 648 -34.07 -31.32 -7.87
C GLU A 648 -35.42 -30.72 -8.24
N SER A 649 -36.02 -31.19 -9.35
CA SER A 649 -37.45 -31.01 -9.58
C SER A 649 -37.94 -31.97 -10.70
N GLU A 650 -37.74 -33.25 -10.49
CA GLU A 650 -38.51 -34.29 -11.19
C GLU A 650 -38.54 -35.51 -10.31
N ASN A 651 -39.43 -35.52 -9.31
CA ASN A 651 -40.04 -36.72 -8.72
C ASN A 651 -40.99 -36.32 -7.56
N SER A 652 -42.14 -35.78 -7.95
CA SER A 652 -43.36 -35.91 -7.12
C SER A 652 -44.60 -35.66 -7.97
N PHE A 653 -44.96 -36.67 -8.80
CA PHE A 653 -46.31 -36.94 -9.23
C PHE A 653 -46.36 -38.45 -9.44
N ASP A 654 -46.84 -39.13 -8.39
CA ASP A 654 -47.83 -40.21 -8.40
C ASP A 654 -48.35 -40.38 -6.95
#